data_463bb9781c2cd2a53525a7599f1115fb
#
_entry.id   463bb9781c2cd2a53525a7599f1115fb
#
_cell.length_a   1.000
_cell.length_b   1.000
_cell.length_c   1.000
_cell.angle_alpha   90.00
_cell.angle_beta   90.00
_cell.angle_gamma   90.00
#
_symmetry.space_group_name_H-M   'P 1'
#
loop_
_entity.id
_entity.type
_entity.pdbx_description
1 polymer ?
#
loop_
_entity_poly.entity_id
_entity_poly.type
_entity_poly.pdbx_seq_one_letter_code
_entity_poly.pdbx_strand_id
1 'polypeptide(L)'
;MSVKPRSSPKPVLPAAEVLLAQVLFDMALPGEVDDLDAESRMAITRFVAAAAVTRAAGAAIVHLEPAITDDAVPGRRRMMLAIIGDDRPFLVSSTSAAITAAGLDIERLLHPVVDVRRDSEGRLVEVVGLVEVVGLAGEAPAPGVTRESMIYVEIERTGARGRAALVASLNSVLDDVRAAVDDWEAMQAALRGVATALGENPPPIAPHRVSEAVAFLEWLAADNFTLLGVRRYDLSGDLDDAMLRLDNDLGSDLGLGLLRDPDYPVWTGVAGPSDTPRALRALLASSEPLLITKAGAVVSVQRRVNGELVSVKGFDRQGRVISETRFFGLYTSQAMSASPRKIPLLRRKVTTIIDNLGFGLGGHSGRALLHVLENFPRQELIEATPERLQVMALGLLSLLDRPRPRLFARADPFGRFVSVLVYVPRDSYSSAFRENVGRMLAEVTGGRVGRFDVELRAEGLARVHYDIGISGAIDFDDAMEAELERRLRQLVRGWDEDLETALIGIAGPTRAARLTLSHGRALSASYRAQHSPAEAAADIVALSHLHDDTGRAVRLLRCNSPQPRSEKTDPGQVRLKIYRLGKIIPLSDAVPVLENFGLKVIEEFPFDLAGGTLGWIHDFMLEVANPAVLDDWEALVARVEPALTTVLLGVQDNDLFNALTVVAGLEAEAAGWLRAYFRYMRQTGVTYGLATVVDALRHNPGIARDLVALFRARFQPGGGDAAALVEAIETALLAVESIDDDRILRLYRAVMLATLRTNAFLPGGPEALAFKFDSHAVPNLPRPVPYRELWV
;
A
#
# COMPACT_ATOMS: atom_id res chain seq x y z
N MET A 1 -14.97 -53.62 -1.96
CA MET A 1 -14.35 -53.34 -3.27
C MET A 1 -13.02 -52.67 -2.98
N SER A 2 -11.93 -53.42 -3.20
CA SER A 2 -10.54 -53.01 -2.88
C SER A 2 -10.04 -52.06 -3.98
N VAL A 3 -9.72 -50.82 -3.61
CA VAL A 3 -9.09 -49.83 -4.48
C VAL A 3 -7.60 -50.23 -4.60
N LYS A 4 -7.19 -50.64 -5.80
CA LYS A 4 -5.79 -50.86 -6.13
C LYS A 4 -5.01 -49.53 -6.02
N PRO A 5 -3.81 -49.51 -5.40
CA PRO A 5 -2.96 -48.34 -5.41
C PRO A 5 -2.51 -48.06 -6.85
N ARG A 6 -2.63 -46.79 -7.26
CA ARG A 6 -2.08 -46.28 -8.52
C ARG A 6 -0.56 -46.49 -8.48
N SER A 7 -0.02 -47.15 -9.47
CA SER A 7 1.42 -47.34 -9.65
C SER A 7 2.14 -46.00 -9.77
N SER A 8 3.12 -45.75 -8.91
CA SER A 8 4.06 -44.64 -9.01
C SER A 8 4.66 -44.56 -10.41
N PRO A 9 4.84 -43.37 -11.00
CA PRO A 9 5.50 -43.25 -12.31
C PRO A 9 6.93 -43.78 -12.20
N LYS A 10 7.38 -44.48 -13.26
CA LYS A 10 8.75 -44.97 -13.35
C LYS A 10 9.72 -43.77 -13.32
N PRO A 11 10.87 -43.88 -12.62
CA PRO A 11 11.81 -42.78 -12.53
C PRO A 11 12.39 -42.41 -13.92
N VAL A 12 12.51 -41.11 -14.17
CA VAL A 12 13.29 -40.53 -15.28
C VAL A 12 14.74 -41.00 -15.15
N LEU A 13 15.40 -41.28 -16.27
CA LEU A 13 16.77 -41.79 -16.29
C LEU A 13 17.71 -40.90 -15.46
N PRO A 14 18.58 -41.44 -14.60
CA PRO A 14 19.45 -40.65 -13.71
C PRO A 14 20.33 -39.62 -14.45
N ALA A 15 20.70 -39.86 -15.68
CA ALA A 15 21.45 -38.92 -16.52
C ALA A 15 20.66 -37.67 -16.91
N ALA A 16 19.34 -37.82 -17.14
CA ALA A 16 18.47 -36.69 -17.46
C ALA A 16 18.20 -35.79 -16.24
N GLU A 17 18.14 -36.37 -15.03
CA GLU A 17 18.01 -35.60 -13.81
C GLU A 17 19.26 -34.76 -13.52
N VAL A 18 20.45 -35.28 -13.75
CA VAL A 18 21.72 -34.57 -13.53
C VAL A 18 21.84 -33.39 -14.50
N LEU A 19 21.50 -33.58 -15.76
CA LEU A 19 21.55 -32.50 -16.75
C LEU A 19 20.45 -31.44 -16.47
N LEU A 20 19.26 -31.88 -16.10
CA LEU A 20 18.18 -30.96 -15.73
C LEU A 20 18.51 -30.14 -14.45
N ALA A 21 19.19 -30.74 -13.46
CA ALA A 21 19.68 -30.03 -12.29
C ALA A 21 20.65 -28.92 -12.68
N GLN A 22 21.60 -29.24 -13.55
CA GLN A 22 22.55 -28.23 -14.03
C GLN A 22 21.84 -27.09 -14.76
N VAL A 23 20.95 -27.40 -15.67
CA VAL A 23 20.21 -26.44 -16.49
C VAL A 23 19.31 -25.54 -15.67
N LEU A 24 18.61 -26.08 -14.65
CA LEU A 24 17.70 -25.30 -13.79
C LEU A 24 18.41 -24.17 -13.01
N PHE A 25 19.66 -24.46 -12.58
CA PHE A 25 20.36 -23.52 -11.69
C PHE A 25 21.42 -22.66 -12.39
N ASP A 26 21.94 -23.09 -13.56
CA ASP A 26 22.92 -22.31 -14.34
C ASP A 26 22.31 -21.01 -14.92
N MET A 27 20.96 -21.00 -15.15
CA MET A 27 20.24 -19.84 -15.67
C MET A 27 19.59 -18.96 -14.58
N ALA A 28 19.78 -19.30 -13.30
CA ALA A 28 19.25 -18.51 -12.20
C ALA A 28 19.96 -17.15 -12.08
N LEU A 29 19.22 -16.12 -11.74
CA LEU A 29 19.81 -14.81 -11.46
C LEU A 29 20.71 -14.88 -10.21
N PRO A 30 21.80 -14.09 -10.15
CA PRO A 30 22.64 -14.02 -8.97
C PRO A 30 21.82 -13.69 -7.71
N GLY A 31 21.97 -14.47 -6.65
CA GLY A 31 21.26 -14.32 -5.39
C GLY A 31 19.93 -15.08 -5.30
N GLU A 32 19.37 -15.58 -6.40
CA GLU A 32 18.05 -16.25 -6.41
C GLU A 32 18.10 -17.68 -5.88
N VAL A 33 19.26 -18.32 -5.91
CA VAL A 33 19.46 -19.72 -5.53
C VAL A 33 20.58 -19.94 -4.51
N ASP A 34 21.13 -18.86 -3.94
CA ASP A 34 22.26 -18.90 -3.01
C ASP A 34 21.88 -19.51 -1.65
N ASP A 35 20.61 -19.43 -1.28
CA ASP A 35 20.04 -20.00 -0.06
C ASP A 35 19.70 -21.49 -0.17
N LEU A 36 19.78 -22.06 -1.38
CA LEU A 36 19.44 -23.47 -1.62
C LEU A 36 20.65 -24.39 -1.40
N ASP A 37 20.51 -25.32 -0.48
CA ASP A 37 21.44 -26.42 -0.31
C ASP A 37 21.31 -27.49 -1.42
N ALA A 38 22.21 -28.47 -1.44
CA ALA A 38 22.23 -29.51 -2.46
C ALA A 38 20.98 -30.42 -2.41
N GLU A 39 20.39 -30.61 -1.24
CA GLU A 39 19.20 -31.46 -1.06
C GLU A 39 17.96 -30.73 -1.61
N SER A 40 17.79 -29.43 -1.32
CA SER A 40 16.73 -28.58 -1.85
C SER A 40 16.81 -28.47 -3.37
N ARG A 41 18.00 -28.26 -3.92
CA ARG A 41 18.22 -28.23 -5.37
C ARG A 41 17.82 -29.56 -6.03
N MET A 42 18.17 -30.69 -5.42
CA MET A 42 17.78 -32.00 -5.93
C MET A 42 16.27 -32.26 -5.82
N ALA A 43 15.62 -31.79 -4.75
CA ALA A 43 14.17 -31.88 -4.58
C ALA A 43 13.42 -31.10 -5.67
N ILE A 44 13.83 -29.84 -5.95
CA ILE A 44 13.31 -29.03 -7.06
C ILE A 44 13.50 -29.75 -8.41
N THR A 45 14.69 -30.25 -8.68
CA THR A 45 14.98 -30.96 -9.90
C THR A 45 14.06 -32.16 -10.10
N ARG A 46 13.88 -32.98 -9.06
CA ARG A 46 12.99 -34.15 -9.11
C ARG A 46 11.54 -33.77 -9.34
N PHE A 47 11.10 -32.68 -8.71
CA PHE A 47 9.74 -32.14 -8.89
C PHE A 47 9.50 -31.73 -10.36
N VAL A 48 10.41 -30.94 -10.96
CA VAL A 48 10.32 -30.51 -12.37
C VAL A 48 10.45 -31.72 -13.32
N ALA A 49 11.39 -32.62 -13.05
CA ALA A 49 11.56 -33.86 -13.83
C ALA A 49 10.29 -34.72 -13.81
N ALA A 50 9.66 -34.90 -12.65
CA ALA A 50 8.38 -35.61 -12.51
C ALA A 50 7.24 -34.99 -13.33
N ALA A 51 7.13 -33.64 -13.31
CA ALA A 51 6.19 -32.92 -14.14
C ALA A 51 6.46 -33.09 -15.67
N ALA A 52 7.72 -33.17 -16.06
CA ALA A 52 8.13 -33.24 -17.44
C ALA A 52 8.05 -34.67 -18.06
N VAL A 53 7.76 -35.75 -17.28
CA VAL A 53 7.82 -37.16 -17.74
C VAL A 53 7.05 -37.40 -19.03
N THR A 54 5.81 -36.93 -19.12
CA THR A 54 4.95 -37.15 -20.29
C THR A 54 4.18 -35.90 -20.66
N ARG A 55 4.31 -35.43 -21.89
CA ARG A 55 3.62 -34.27 -22.44
C ARG A 55 3.17 -34.54 -23.88
N ALA A 56 1.90 -34.39 -24.15
CA ALA A 56 1.42 -34.44 -25.53
C ALA A 56 1.96 -33.22 -26.32
N ALA A 57 2.23 -33.42 -27.61
CA ALA A 57 2.71 -32.35 -28.48
C ALA A 57 1.73 -31.13 -28.43
N GLY A 58 2.26 -29.93 -28.28
CA GLY A 58 1.48 -28.69 -28.21
C GLY A 58 0.69 -28.47 -26.92
N ALA A 59 0.63 -29.43 -25.97
CA ALA A 59 -0.02 -29.25 -24.69
C ALA A 59 0.93 -28.63 -23.65
N ALA A 60 0.41 -27.87 -22.71
CA ALA A 60 1.12 -27.42 -21.51
C ALA A 60 0.74 -28.30 -20.32
N ILE A 61 1.69 -28.49 -19.39
CA ILE A 61 1.48 -29.18 -18.11
C ILE A 61 1.59 -28.15 -17.01
N VAL A 62 0.61 -28.09 -16.11
CA VAL A 62 0.64 -27.32 -14.88
C VAL A 62 0.56 -28.30 -13.71
N HIS A 63 1.66 -28.40 -12.96
CA HIS A 63 1.79 -29.32 -11.82
C HIS A 63 2.06 -28.52 -10.56
N LEU A 64 1.24 -28.72 -9.51
CA LEU A 64 1.26 -27.94 -8.28
C LEU A 64 1.21 -28.86 -7.07
N GLU A 65 2.26 -28.81 -6.23
CA GLU A 65 2.36 -29.62 -5.00
C GLU A 65 2.83 -28.75 -3.81
N PRO A 66 2.55 -29.18 -2.55
CA PRO A 66 3.16 -28.59 -1.38
C PRO A 66 4.69 -28.75 -1.44
N ALA A 67 5.46 -27.73 -1.11
CA ALA A 67 6.91 -27.84 -1.00
C ALA A 67 7.28 -28.89 0.05
N ILE A 68 8.26 -29.72 -0.27
CA ILE A 68 8.85 -30.67 0.67
C ILE A 68 9.70 -29.84 1.61
N THR A 69 9.09 -29.44 2.70
CA THR A 69 9.53 -28.85 3.94
C THR A 69 10.86 -28.12 4.01
N ASP A 70 10.78 -26.93 4.50
CA ASP A 70 11.68 -26.53 5.56
C ASP A 70 10.84 -26.23 6.83
N ASP A 71 10.78 -27.18 7.76
CA ASP A 71 10.23 -27.01 9.11
C ASP A 71 11.13 -26.07 9.96
N ALA A 72 12.24 -25.56 9.41
CA ALA A 72 13.23 -24.75 10.09
C ALA A 72 12.78 -23.29 10.31
N VAL A 73 11.76 -22.79 9.57
CA VAL A 73 11.20 -21.46 9.78
C VAL A 73 9.70 -21.58 10.11
N PRO A 74 9.30 -21.40 11.38
CA PRO A 74 7.88 -21.44 11.75
C PRO A 74 7.11 -20.35 11.02
N GLY A 75 6.14 -20.74 10.15
CA GLY A 75 5.14 -19.84 9.58
C GLY A 75 5.13 -19.70 8.06
N ARG A 76 6.18 -20.07 7.32
CA ARG A 76 6.19 -20.01 5.84
C ARG A 76 6.01 -21.37 5.22
N ARG A 77 4.77 -21.72 4.88
CA ARG A 77 4.48 -22.95 4.11
C ARG A 77 4.35 -22.60 2.63
N ARG A 78 5.25 -23.11 1.80
CA ARG A 78 5.33 -22.86 0.35
C ARG A 78 4.68 -23.97 -0.47
N MET A 79 4.44 -23.68 -1.74
CA MET A 79 4.04 -24.67 -2.76
C MET A 79 4.96 -24.55 -3.96
N MET A 80 5.24 -25.69 -4.59
CA MET A 80 6.01 -25.80 -5.83
C MET A 80 5.04 -25.89 -7.00
N LEU A 81 5.25 -25.07 -8.01
CA LEU A 81 4.54 -25.05 -9.27
C LEU A 81 5.53 -25.30 -10.40
N ALA A 82 5.25 -26.29 -11.25
CA ALA A 82 5.98 -26.53 -12.50
C ALA A 82 5.04 -26.32 -13.70
N ILE A 83 5.49 -25.56 -14.69
CA ILE A 83 4.79 -25.37 -15.97
C ILE A 83 5.76 -25.81 -17.08
N ILE A 84 5.36 -26.83 -17.83
CA ILE A 84 6.17 -27.41 -18.92
C ILE A 84 5.38 -27.26 -20.22
N GLY A 85 5.96 -26.64 -21.22
CA GLY A 85 5.33 -26.41 -22.52
C GLY A 85 6.32 -26.12 -23.64
N ASP A 86 5.84 -25.91 -24.87
CA ASP A 86 6.67 -25.40 -25.95
C ASP A 86 7.20 -24.02 -25.58
N ASP A 87 8.43 -23.70 -25.92
CA ASP A 87 9.00 -22.37 -25.68
C ASP A 87 8.28 -21.32 -26.55
N ARG A 88 7.70 -20.33 -25.89
CA ARG A 88 6.89 -19.26 -26.51
C ARG A 88 7.14 -17.93 -25.80
N PRO A 89 7.09 -16.81 -26.51
CA PRO A 89 7.11 -15.50 -25.86
C PRO A 89 5.93 -15.35 -24.89
N PHE A 90 6.11 -14.49 -23.88
CA PHE A 90 5.11 -14.11 -22.88
C PHE A 90 4.77 -15.16 -21.81
N LEU A 91 5.31 -16.38 -21.82
CA LEU A 91 4.97 -17.41 -20.83
C LEU A 91 5.24 -16.96 -19.39
N VAL A 92 6.45 -16.50 -19.09
CA VAL A 92 6.83 -16.07 -17.72
C VAL A 92 5.99 -14.88 -17.26
N SER A 93 5.87 -13.85 -18.09
CA SER A 93 5.12 -12.65 -17.72
C SER A 93 3.63 -12.92 -17.51
N SER A 94 3.02 -13.76 -18.35
CA SER A 94 1.59 -14.11 -18.26
C SER A 94 1.29 -14.98 -17.04
N THR A 95 2.15 -15.98 -16.77
CA THR A 95 1.98 -16.88 -15.61
C THR A 95 2.23 -16.14 -14.30
N SER A 96 3.26 -15.29 -14.21
CA SER A 96 3.51 -14.45 -13.04
C SER A 96 2.35 -13.49 -12.78
N ALA A 97 1.81 -12.87 -13.83
CA ALA A 97 0.65 -11.98 -13.71
C ALA A 97 -0.62 -12.73 -13.24
N ALA A 98 -0.81 -14.00 -13.63
CA ALA A 98 -1.92 -14.83 -13.18
C ALA A 98 -1.79 -15.23 -11.70
N ILE A 99 -0.57 -15.58 -11.24
CA ILE A 99 -0.27 -15.92 -9.85
C ILE A 99 -0.51 -14.70 -8.94
N THR A 100 0.05 -13.54 -9.31
CA THR A 100 -0.15 -12.29 -8.57
C THR A 100 -1.62 -11.87 -8.51
N ALA A 101 -2.37 -12.07 -9.60
CA ALA A 101 -3.80 -11.78 -9.63
C ALA A 101 -4.65 -12.72 -8.75
N ALA A 102 -4.13 -13.91 -8.43
CA ALA A 102 -4.72 -14.81 -7.44
C ALA A 102 -4.41 -14.38 -5.99
N GLY A 103 -3.68 -13.28 -5.78
CA GLY A 103 -3.26 -12.78 -4.46
C GLY A 103 -2.14 -13.59 -3.83
N LEU A 104 -1.31 -14.26 -4.64
CA LEU A 104 -0.21 -15.11 -4.17
C LEU A 104 1.13 -14.46 -4.51
N ASP A 105 2.02 -14.41 -3.53
CA ASP A 105 3.38 -13.93 -3.71
C ASP A 105 4.26 -14.99 -4.38
N ILE A 106 5.15 -14.54 -5.28
CA ILE A 106 6.17 -15.36 -5.93
C ILE A 106 7.47 -15.18 -5.14
N GLU A 107 7.94 -16.25 -4.52
CA GLU A 107 9.18 -16.24 -3.74
C GLU A 107 10.40 -16.55 -4.61
N ARG A 108 10.25 -17.44 -5.60
CA ARG A 108 11.31 -17.87 -6.53
C ARG A 108 10.72 -18.20 -7.89
N LEU A 109 11.45 -17.87 -8.95
CA LEU A 109 11.09 -18.23 -10.31
C LEU A 109 12.35 -18.64 -11.10
N LEU A 110 12.36 -19.87 -11.61
CA LEU A 110 13.40 -20.39 -12.51
C LEU A 110 12.77 -20.72 -13.85
N HIS A 111 13.41 -20.32 -14.94
CA HIS A 111 12.89 -20.49 -16.30
C HIS A 111 13.98 -20.91 -17.28
N PRO A 112 14.46 -22.14 -17.23
CA PRO A 112 15.30 -22.66 -18.31
C PRO A 112 14.50 -22.99 -19.56
N VAL A 113 15.11 -22.74 -20.71
CA VAL A 113 14.67 -23.22 -22.02
C VAL A 113 15.59 -24.36 -22.45
N VAL A 114 15.01 -25.52 -22.73
CA VAL A 114 15.77 -26.75 -23.00
C VAL A 114 15.37 -27.38 -24.31
N ASP A 115 16.34 -27.91 -25.03
CA ASP A 115 16.10 -28.78 -26.18
C ASP A 115 15.98 -30.24 -25.69
N VAL A 116 14.82 -30.85 -25.96
CA VAL A 116 14.48 -32.21 -25.51
C VAL A 116 14.08 -33.13 -26.66
N ARG A 117 14.23 -34.44 -26.44
CA ARG A 117 13.69 -35.47 -27.33
C ARG A 117 12.58 -36.21 -26.60
N ARG A 118 11.41 -36.34 -27.28
CA ARG A 118 10.27 -37.14 -26.82
C ARG A 118 9.95 -38.26 -27.76
N ASP A 119 9.42 -39.36 -27.22
CA ASP A 119 8.92 -40.45 -28.02
C ASP A 119 7.51 -40.18 -28.62
N SER A 120 6.97 -41.08 -29.40
CA SER A 120 5.63 -40.96 -30.01
C SER A 120 4.48 -40.92 -29.01
N GLU A 121 4.72 -41.30 -27.74
CA GLU A 121 3.74 -41.21 -26.64
C GLU A 121 3.94 -39.95 -25.80
N GLY A 122 4.86 -39.07 -26.22
CA GLY A 122 5.18 -37.81 -25.53
C GLY A 122 6.05 -37.99 -24.29
N ARG A 123 6.65 -39.15 -24.05
CA ARG A 123 7.55 -39.38 -22.90
C ARG A 123 8.92 -38.75 -23.16
N LEU A 124 9.45 -38.09 -22.14
CA LEU A 124 10.77 -37.49 -22.18
C LEU A 124 11.84 -38.60 -22.27
N VAL A 125 12.57 -38.64 -23.38
CA VAL A 125 13.64 -39.65 -23.64
C VAL A 125 14.99 -39.06 -23.24
N GLU A 126 15.24 -37.79 -23.61
CA GLU A 126 16.55 -37.18 -23.47
C GLU A 126 16.41 -35.63 -23.30
N VAL A 127 17.20 -35.06 -22.43
CA VAL A 127 17.48 -33.62 -22.38
C VAL A 127 18.76 -33.39 -23.17
N VAL A 128 18.66 -32.72 -24.33
CA VAL A 128 19.78 -32.58 -25.28
C VAL A 128 20.74 -31.48 -24.85
N GLY A 129 20.22 -30.38 -24.30
CA GLY A 129 21.04 -29.27 -23.80
C GLY A 129 20.25 -28.04 -23.44
N LEU A 130 20.99 -27.07 -22.89
CA LEU A 130 20.50 -25.72 -22.57
C LEU A 130 20.52 -24.87 -23.84
N VAL A 131 19.48 -24.06 -24.02
CA VAL A 131 19.45 -23.03 -25.06
C VAL A 131 19.86 -21.71 -24.44
N GLU A 132 21.06 -21.22 -24.73
CA GLU A 132 21.41 -19.83 -24.39
C GLU A 132 20.51 -18.90 -25.21
N VAL A 133 19.58 -18.17 -24.53
CA VAL A 133 18.72 -17.21 -25.17
C VAL A 133 19.50 -15.93 -25.45
N VAL A 134 20.23 -15.92 -26.57
CA VAL A 134 20.86 -14.72 -27.11
C VAL A 134 19.97 -14.17 -28.24
N GLY A 135 18.93 -13.39 -27.90
CA GLY A 135 18.08 -12.68 -28.86
C GLY A 135 16.83 -13.47 -29.32
N LEU A 136 15.91 -12.77 -30.00
CA LEU A 136 14.61 -13.29 -30.51
C LEU A 136 14.70 -14.33 -31.65
N ALA A 137 15.89 -14.73 -32.09
CA ALA A 137 16.13 -15.67 -33.17
C ALA A 137 17.21 -16.66 -32.80
N GLY A 138 16.94 -17.59 -31.88
CA GLY A 138 17.75 -18.78 -31.71
C GLY A 138 17.65 -19.70 -32.94
N GLU A 139 18.74 -20.48 -33.29
CA GLU A 139 18.69 -21.46 -34.33
C GLU A 139 17.54 -22.46 -34.10
N ALA A 140 16.88 -22.87 -35.17
CA ALA A 140 15.83 -23.90 -35.09
C ALA A 140 16.39 -25.20 -34.49
N PRO A 141 15.63 -25.88 -33.62
CA PRO A 141 16.09 -27.14 -33.04
C PRO A 141 16.35 -28.19 -34.13
N ALA A 142 17.29 -29.12 -33.88
CA ALA A 142 17.63 -30.20 -34.79
C ALA A 142 16.41 -31.11 -35.07
N PRO A 143 16.32 -31.79 -36.21
CA PRO A 143 15.22 -32.68 -36.52
C PRO A 143 14.95 -33.71 -35.40
N GLY A 144 13.72 -33.80 -34.92
CA GLY A 144 13.30 -34.68 -33.83
C GLY A 144 13.63 -34.18 -32.43
N VAL A 145 14.05 -32.93 -32.29
CA VAL A 145 14.26 -32.22 -31.01
C VAL A 145 13.18 -31.14 -30.89
N THR A 146 12.61 -31.00 -29.72
CA THR A 146 11.62 -29.96 -29.39
C THR A 146 12.20 -28.99 -28.35
N ARG A 147 12.02 -27.70 -28.57
CA ARG A 147 12.41 -26.67 -27.60
C ARG A 147 11.29 -26.48 -26.59
N GLU A 148 11.58 -26.68 -25.31
CA GLU A 148 10.60 -26.57 -24.22
C GLU A 148 11.04 -25.56 -23.17
N SER A 149 10.03 -24.81 -22.71
CA SER A 149 10.12 -23.96 -21.54
C SER A 149 9.75 -24.76 -20.29
N MET A 150 10.61 -24.73 -19.26
CA MET A 150 10.37 -25.39 -17.97
C MET A 150 10.38 -24.36 -16.86
N ILE A 151 9.21 -23.80 -16.57
CA ILE A 151 9.05 -22.77 -15.52
C ILE A 151 8.83 -23.46 -14.18
N TYR A 152 9.69 -23.15 -13.20
CA TYR A 152 9.51 -23.51 -11.79
C TYR A 152 9.23 -22.27 -10.97
N VAL A 153 8.21 -22.33 -10.11
CA VAL A 153 7.84 -21.20 -9.24
C VAL A 153 7.56 -21.70 -7.82
N GLU A 154 8.11 -21.00 -6.83
CA GLU A 154 7.71 -21.15 -5.43
C GLU A 154 6.72 -20.06 -5.08
N ILE A 155 5.56 -20.47 -4.58
CA ILE A 155 4.47 -19.58 -4.22
C ILE A 155 4.01 -19.79 -2.79
N GLU A 156 3.32 -18.82 -2.22
CA GLU A 156 2.65 -18.94 -0.93
C GLU A 156 1.60 -20.06 -0.95
N ARG A 157 1.40 -20.70 0.21
CA ARG A 157 0.45 -21.82 0.33
C ARG A 157 -1.00 -21.34 0.29
N THR A 158 -1.78 -21.91 -0.61
CA THR A 158 -3.22 -21.70 -0.68
C THR A 158 -4.02 -22.97 -0.40
N GLY A 159 -5.31 -22.83 -0.06
CA GLY A 159 -6.23 -23.95 0.21
C GLY A 159 -6.59 -24.74 -1.05
N ALA A 160 -7.27 -25.88 -0.89
CA ALA A 160 -7.61 -26.79 -2.01
C ALA A 160 -8.44 -26.10 -3.12
N ARG A 161 -9.40 -25.23 -2.76
CA ARG A 161 -10.19 -24.44 -3.72
C ARG A 161 -9.32 -23.43 -4.47
N GLY A 162 -8.41 -22.74 -3.77
CA GLY A 162 -7.46 -21.79 -4.38
C GLY A 162 -6.52 -22.48 -5.35
N ARG A 163 -6.00 -23.67 -5.00
CA ARG A 163 -5.15 -24.48 -5.91
C ARG A 163 -5.89 -24.85 -7.20
N ALA A 164 -7.12 -25.35 -7.09
CA ALA A 164 -7.90 -25.73 -8.28
C ALA A 164 -8.20 -24.50 -9.17
N ALA A 165 -8.54 -23.36 -8.56
CA ALA A 165 -8.77 -22.12 -9.30
C ALA A 165 -7.48 -21.59 -9.97
N LEU A 166 -6.34 -21.64 -9.29
CA LEU A 166 -5.05 -21.23 -9.85
C LEU A 166 -4.66 -22.10 -11.04
N VAL A 167 -4.75 -23.44 -10.93
CA VAL A 167 -4.43 -24.38 -12.04
C VAL A 167 -5.35 -24.13 -13.23
N ALA A 168 -6.66 -23.93 -12.99
CA ALA A 168 -7.60 -23.61 -14.08
C ALA A 168 -7.25 -22.28 -14.75
N SER A 169 -6.95 -21.23 -13.98
CA SER A 169 -6.53 -19.92 -14.50
C SER A 169 -5.23 -20.00 -15.30
N LEU A 170 -4.22 -20.73 -14.82
CA LEU A 170 -2.95 -20.94 -15.54
C LEU A 170 -3.15 -21.68 -16.85
N ASN A 171 -3.96 -22.74 -16.89
CA ASN A 171 -4.27 -23.44 -18.13
C ASN A 171 -4.96 -22.52 -19.15
N SER A 172 -5.94 -21.73 -18.73
CA SER A 172 -6.59 -20.72 -19.60
C SER A 172 -5.59 -19.71 -20.15
N VAL A 173 -4.70 -19.18 -19.30
CA VAL A 173 -3.65 -18.23 -19.72
C VAL A 173 -2.67 -18.84 -20.71
N LEU A 174 -2.29 -20.10 -20.53
CA LEU A 174 -1.39 -20.81 -21.45
C LEU A 174 -2.05 -21.08 -22.80
N ASP A 175 -3.35 -21.36 -22.82
CA ASP A 175 -4.14 -21.49 -24.05
C ASP A 175 -4.23 -20.15 -24.79
N ASP A 176 -4.46 -19.05 -24.06
CA ASP A 176 -4.49 -17.69 -24.60
C ASP A 176 -3.12 -17.29 -25.20
N VAL A 177 -2.02 -17.57 -24.50
CA VAL A 177 -0.65 -17.34 -25.01
C VAL A 177 -0.43 -18.12 -26.29
N ARG A 178 -0.80 -19.42 -26.30
CA ARG A 178 -0.67 -20.25 -27.49
C ARG A 178 -1.44 -19.69 -28.67
N ALA A 179 -2.71 -19.32 -28.48
CA ALA A 179 -3.54 -18.77 -29.53
C ALA A 179 -2.96 -17.48 -30.13
N ALA A 180 -2.50 -16.56 -29.25
CA ALA A 180 -1.92 -15.30 -29.69
C ALA A 180 -0.60 -15.48 -30.43
N VAL A 181 0.26 -16.43 -30.01
CA VAL A 181 1.57 -16.66 -30.61
C VAL A 181 1.47 -17.44 -31.92
N ASP A 182 0.63 -18.50 -31.97
CA ASP A 182 0.49 -19.34 -33.17
C ASP A 182 -0.10 -18.54 -34.34
N ASP A 183 -0.96 -17.55 -34.09
CA ASP A 183 -1.58 -16.72 -35.13
C ASP A 183 -0.84 -15.43 -35.43
N TRP A 184 0.28 -15.16 -34.76
CA TRP A 184 0.94 -13.84 -34.83
C TRP A 184 1.26 -13.41 -36.26
N GLU A 185 1.84 -14.27 -37.09
CA GLU A 185 2.17 -13.97 -38.50
C GLU A 185 0.92 -13.66 -39.33
N ALA A 186 -0.15 -14.43 -39.13
CA ALA A 186 -1.41 -14.23 -39.80
C ALA A 186 -2.09 -12.91 -39.38
N MET A 187 -2.04 -12.57 -38.08
CA MET A 187 -2.55 -11.30 -37.56
C MET A 187 -1.74 -10.10 -38.09
N GLN A 188 -0.42 -10.22 -38.20
CA GLN A 188 0.44 -9.21 -38.82
C GLN A 188 0.12 -9.01 -40.33
N ALA A 189 -0.09 -10.10 -41.04
CA ALA A 189 -0.48 -10.05 -42.46
C ALA A 189 -1.86 -9.38 -42.63
N ALA A 190 -2.83 -9.70 -41.76
CA ALA A 190 -4.14 -9.08 -41.76
C ALA A 190 -4.06 -7.55 -41.50
N LEU A 191 -3.23 -7.11 -40.56
CA LEU A 191 -3.04 -5.68 -40.24
C LEU A 191 -2.46 -4.92 -41.47
N ARG A 192 -1.42 -5.46 -42.12
CA ARG A 192 -0.84 -4.88 -43.32
C ARG A 192 -1.83 -4.90 -44.50
N GLY A 193 -2.59 -5.99 -44.64
CA GLY A 193 -3.62 -6.11 -45.69
C GLY A 193 -4.71 -5.04 -45.57
N VAL A 194 -5.19 -4.82 -44.33
CA VAL A 194 -6.19 -3.76 -44.07
C VAL A 194 -5.60 -2.36 -44.28
N ALA A 195 -4.34 -2.10 -43.95
CA ALA A 195 -3.67 -0.83 -44.21
C ALA A 195 -3.59 -0.54 -45.74
N THR A 196 -3.21 -1.56 -46.54
CA THR A 196 -3.19 -1.47 -48.01
C THR A 196 -4.58 -1.23 -48.59
N ALA A 197 -5.58 -2.02 -48.15
CA ALA A 197 -6.96 -1.87 -48.63
C ALA A 197 -7.56 -0.48 -48.34
N LEU A 198 -7.25 0.11 -47.19
CA LEU A 198 -7.64 1.48 -46.81
C LEU A 198 -7.00 2.53 -47.70
N GLY A 199 -5.76 2.33 -48.15
CA GLY A 199 -5.08 3.19 -49.12
C GLY A 199 -5.67 3.10 -50.53
N GLU A 200 -6.10 1.90 -50.93
CA GLU A 200 -6.67 1.63 -52.28
C GLU A 200 -8.14 2.08 -52.39
N ASN A 201 -8.92 1.92 -51.33
CA ASN A 201 -10.34 2.29 -51.25
C ASN A 201 -10.56 3.29 -50.10
N PRO A 202 -10.13 4.55 -50.25
CA PRO A 202 -10.21 5.51 -49.16
C PRO A 202 -11.64 6.00 -48.94
N PRO A 203 -12.02 6.32 -47.68
CA PRO A 203 -13.24 7.05 -47.39
C PRO A 203 -13.23 8.46 -47.97
N PRO A 204 -14.42 9.12 -48.11
CA PRO A 204 -14.53 10.48 -48.62
C PRO A 204 -14.09 11.55 -47.61
N ILE A 205 -12.85 11.47 -47.15
CA ILE A 205 -12.18 12.42 -46.24
C ILE A 205 -10.94 13.00 -46.89
N ALA A 206 -10.34 14.03 -46.27
CA ALA A 206 -9.13 14.64 -46.77
C ALA A 206 -7.98 13.63 -46.94
N PRO A 207 -7.26 13.57 -48.05
CA PRO A 207 -6.23 12.55 -48.33
C PRO A 207 -5.16 12.40 -47.26
N HIS A 208 -4.78 13.49 -46.63
CA HIS A 208 -3.80 13.48 -45.54
C HIS A 208 -4.29 12.73 -44.26
N ARG A 209 -5.61 12.64 -44.06
CA ARG A 209 -6.20 11.86 -42.93
C ARG A 209 -6.12 10.36 -43.20
N VAL A 210 -6.35 9.99 -44.47
CA VAL A 210 -6.19 8.60 -44.94
C VAL A 210 -4.74 8.17 -44.80
N SER A 211 -3.80 9.00 -45.31
CA SER A 211 -2.36 8.67 -45.20
C SER A 211 -1.84 8.56 -43.76
N GLU A 212 -2.36 9.37 -42.82
CA GLU A 212 -2.04 9.25 -41.42
C GLU A 212 -2.61 7.96 -40.79
N ALA A 213 -3.85 7.57 -41.19
CA ALA A 213 -4.46 6.33 -40.74
C ALA A 213 -3.67 5.12 -41.23
N VAL A 214 -3.29 5.08 -42.50
CA VAL A 214 -2.44 4.02 -43.08
C VAL A 214 -1.09 3.97 -42.36
N ALA A 215 -0.42 5.12 -42.21
CA ALA A 215 0.86 5.20 -41.52
C ALA A 215 0.77 4.72 -40.06
N PHE A 216 -0.37 4.94 -39.37
CA PHE A 216 -0.58 4.46 -38.02
C PHE A 216 -0.71 2.92 -37.98
N LEU A 217 -1.43 2.32 -38.93
CA LEU A 217 -1.53 0.86 -39.03
C LEU A 217 -0.17 0.20 -39.35
N GLU A 218 0.60 0.81 -40.26
CA GLU A 218 1.99 0.38 -40.56
C GLU A 218 2.89 0.53 -39.31
N TRP A 219 2.75 1.61 -38.55
CA TRP A 219 3.47 1.84 -37.31
C TRP A 219 3.11 0.78 -36.26
N LEU A 220 1.82 0.38 -36.13
CA LEU A 220 1.42 -0.74 -35.26
C LEU A 220 2.08 -2.03 -35.69
N ALA A 221 2.15 -2.31 -37.02
CA ALA A 221 2.77 -3.51 -37.58
C ALA A 221 4.31 -3.53 -37.47
N ALA A 222 4.96 -2.42 -37.12
CA ALA A 222 6.38 -2.28 -36.90
C ALA A 222 6.75 -2.40 -35.41
N ASP A 223 6.33 -3.51 -34.75
CA ASP A 223 6.61 -3.87 -33.36
C ASP A 223 6.19 -2.83 -32.30
N ASN A 224 5.24 -1.95 -32.62
CA ASN A 224 4.68 -0.99 -31.69
C ASN A 224 3.39 -1.48 -31.01
N PHE A 225 2.84 -2.62 -31.46
CA PHE A 225 1.63 -3.21 -30.93
C PHE A 225 1.74 -4.73 -30.86
N THR A 226 1.56 -5.28 -29.69
CA THR A 226 1.48 -6.73 -29.47
C THR A 226 0.08 -7.19 -29.86
N LEU A 227 -0.07 -7.78 -31.04
CA LEU A 227 -1.33 -8.33 -31.52
C LEU A 227 -1.69 -9.56 -30.72
N LEU A 228 -2.90 -9.62 -30.16
CA LEU A 228 -3.44 -10.73 -29.38
C LEU A 228 -4.66 -11.35 -30.01
N GLY A 229 -5.36 -10.63 -30.87
CA GLY A 229 -6.50 -11.14 -31.61
C GLY A 229 -6.92 -10.23 -32.75
N VAL A 230 -7.44 -10.85 -33.81
CA VAL A 230 -8.00 -10.16 -34.97
C VAL A 230 -9.32 -10.81 -35.36
N ARG A 231 -10.34 -9.99 -35.69
CA ARG A 231 -11.61 -10.49 -36.20
C ARG A 231 -12.21 -9.49 -37.17
N ARG A 232 -12.73 -9.97 -38.31
CA ARG A 232 -13.45 -9.20 -39.30
C ARG A 232 -14.96 -9.42 -39.16
N TYR A 233 -15.71 -8.36 -39.36
CA TYR A 233 -17.17 -8.33 -39.41
C TYR A 233 -17.60 -7.64 -40.69
N ASP A 234 -18.44 -8.29 -41.47
CA ASP A 234 -19.04 -7.66 -42.63
C ASP A 234 -20.41 -7.04 -42.29
N LEU A 235 -20.68 -5.85 -42.89
CA LEU A 235 -21.87 -5.10 -42.58
C LEU A 235 -22.99 -5.58 -43.52
N SER A 236 -24.12 -6.02 -42.98
CA SER A 236 -25.29 -6.37 -43.76
C SER A 236 -26.48 -5.50 -43.36
N GLY A 237 -27.20 -4.93 -44.33
CA GLY A 237 -28.36 -4.08 -44.16
C GLY A 237 -28.08 -2.57 -44.32
N ASP A 238 -29.17 -1.72 -44.26
CA ASP A 238 -29.01 -0.26 -44.20
C ASP A 238 -28.41 0.19 -42.86
N LEU A 239 -27.65 1.30 -42.89
CA LEU A 239 -26.96 1.85 -41.71
C LEU A 239 -27.93 2.16 -40.56
N ASP A 240 -29.19 2.45 -40.82
CA ASP A 240 -30.21 2.66 -39.77
C ASP A 240 -30.63 1.41 -39.06
N ASP A 241 -30.51 0.22 -39.72
CA ASP A 241 -30.81 -1.13 -39.21
C ASP A 241 -29.57 -2.03 -39.16
N ALA A 242 -28.38 -1.45 -39.36
CA ALA A 242 -27.16 -2.22 -39.50
C ALA A 242 -26.85 -3.05 -38.25
N MET A 243 -27.00 -4.35 -38.43
CA MET A 243 -26.45 -5.35 -37.49
C MET A 243 -25.10 -5.79 -38.03
N LEU A 244 -24.06 -5.67 -37.24
CA LEU A 244 -22.81 -6.35 -37.50
C LEU A 244 -23.08 -7.84 -37.40
N ARG A 245 -23.26 -8.51 -38.53
CA ARG A 245 -23.38 -9.97 -38.62
C ARG A 245 -22.00 -10.53 -38.89
N LEU A 246 -21.67 -11.58 -38.14
CA LEU A 246 -20.61 -12.51 -38.51
C LEU A 246 -21.09 -13.18 -39.79
N ASP A 247 -20.50 -12.84 -40.94
CA ASP A 247 -20.78 -13.56 -42.16
C ASP A 247 -20.04 -14.92 -42.11
N ASN A 248 -20.81 -15.96 -41.77
CA ASN A 248 -20.30 -17.34 -41.74
C ASN A 248 -20.19 -17.92 -43.17
N ASP A 249 -20.64 -17.23 -44.23
CA ASP A 249 -20.72 -17.75 -45.58
C ASP A 249 -19.43 -17.53 -46.42
N LEU A 250 -18.43 -16.77 -45.94
CA LEU A 250 -17.17 -16.53 -46.64
C LEU A 250 -16.05 -17.50 -46.23
N GLY A 251 -16.39 -18.75 -46.02
CA GLY A 251 -15.50 -19.93 -46.20
C GLY A 251 -14.09 -19.93 -45.63
N SER A 252 -13.78 -19.11 -44.67
CA SER A 252 -12.60 -19.29 -43.76
C SER A 252 -12.58 -18.26 -42.64
N ASP A 253 -12.71 -18.78 -41.46
CA ASP A 253 -12.07 -18.37 -40.22
C ASP A 253 -12.29 -16.96 -39.68
N LEU A 254 -13.13 -16.90 -39.04
CA LEU A 254 -13.81 -16.73 -37.77
C LEU A 254 -12.99 -15.94 -36.72
N GLY A 255 -11.80 -15.46 -37.00
CA GLY A 255 -10.94 -14.75 -36.02
C GLY A 255 -9.62 -15.47 -35.76
N LEU A 256 -8.65 -14.70 -35.34
CA LEU A 256 -7.28 -15.11 -35.04
C LEU A 256 -6.96 -14.76 -33.57
N GLY A 257 -6.06 -15.52 -32.97
CA GLY A 257 -5.61 -15.30 -31.59
C GLY A 257 -6.77 -15.44 -30.60
N LEU A 258 -6.86 -14.57 -29.61
CA LEU A 258 -7.91 -14.54 -28.59
C LEU A 258 -9.30 -14.29 -29.19
N LEU A 259 -9.39 -13.64 -30.33
CA LEU A 259 -10.65 -13.39 -31.04
C LEU A 259 -11.11 -14.55 -31.93
N ARG A 260 -10.48 -15.72 -31.82
CA ARG A 260 -11.07 -17.00 -32.34
C ARG A 260 -12.38 -17.31 -31.62
N ASP A 261 -12.45 -16.98 -30.32
CA ASP A 261 -13.68 -17.03 -29.54
C ASP A 261 -14.59 -15.83 -29.89
N PRO A 262 -15.79 -16.07 -30.48
CA PRO A 262 -16.73 -15.01 -30.81
C PRO A 262 -17.27 -14.28 -29.57
N ASP A 263 -17.30 -14.95 -28.43
CA ASP A 263 -17.82 -14.45 -27.16
C ASP A 263 -16.74 -13.78 -26.30
N TYR A 264 -15.50 -13.66 -26.81
CA TYR A 264 -14.43 -12.98 -26.07
C TYR A 264 -14.87 -11.54 -25.71
N PRO A 265 -14.84 -11.15 -24.42
CA PRO A 265 -15.59 -9.99 -23.89
C PRO A 265 -14.94 -8.63 -24.21
N VAL A 266 -14.63 -8.34 -25.48
CA VAL A 266 -13.99 -7.08 -25.92
C VAL A 266 -14.84 -5.86 -25.55
N TRP A 267 -16.17 -6.02 -25.55
CA TRP A 267 -17.15 -4.96 -25.31
C TRP A 267 -17.94 -5.18 -24.00
N THR A 268 -17.27 -5.57 -22.93
CA THR A 268 -17.95 -5.70 -21.62
C THR A 268 -18.60 -4.37 -21.21
N GLY A 269 -19.87 -4.40 -20.83
CA GLY A 269 -20.67 -3.21 -20.49
C GLY A 269 -21.60 -2.73 -21.58
N VAL A 270 -21.56 -3.29 -22.78
CA VAL A 270 -22.51 -3.00 -23.87
C VAL A 270 -23.52 -4.14 -23.94
N ALA A 271 -24.81 -3.81 -24.02
CA ALA A 271 -25.91 -4.78 -24.19
C ALA A 271 -25.64 -5.69 -25.39
N GLY A 272 -26.07 -6.97 -25.29
CA GLY A 272 -25.69 -8.10 -26.08
C GLY A 272 -25.72 -7.97 -27.62
N PRO A 273 -25.51 -9.06 -28.40
CA PRO A 273 -25.22 -8.99 -29.84
C PRO A 273 -26.32 -8.40 -30.71
N SER A 274 -27.52 -8.23 -30.18
CA SER A 274 -28.67 -7.67 -30.91
C SER A 274 -28.86 -6.14 -30.80
N ASP A 275 -28.20 -5.50 -29.84
CA ASP A 275 -28.29 -4.05 -29.65
C ASP A 275 -26.91 -3.39 -29.83
N THR A 276 -26.55 -3.07 -31.08
CA THR A 276 -25.41 -2.23 -31.35
C THR A 276 -25.65 -0.86 -30.73
N PRO A 277 -24.82 -0.42 -29.76
CA PRO A 277 -25.05 0.86 -29.09
C PRO A 277 -25.18 2.00 -30.08
N ARG A 278 -26.02 2.98 -29.76
CA ARG A 278 -26.19 4.18 -30.60
C ARG A 278 -24.86 4.85 -30.94
N ALA A 279 -23.91 4.88 -30.04
CA ALA A 279 -22.58 5.44 -30.28
C ALA A 279 -21.78 4.64 -31.32
N LEU A 280 -21.84 3.28 -31.29
CA LEU A 280 -21.19 2.44 -32.28
C LEU A 280 -21.85 2.59 -33.64
N ARG A 281 -23.18 2.68 -33.73
CA ARG A 281 -23.90 3.00 -34.97
C ARG A 281 -23.48 4.35 -35.56
N ALA A 282 -23.43 5.40 -34.73
CA ALA A 282 -22.97 6.73 -35.15
C ALA A 282 -21.52 6.70 -35.66
N LEU A 283 -20.66 5.91 -34.99
CA LEU A 283 -19.29 5.72 -35.43
C LEU A 283 -19.22 5.00 -36.77
N LEU A 284 -19.92 3.89 -36.93
CA LEU A 284 -19.97 3.15 -38.20
C LEU A 284 -20.53 4.01 -39.35
N ALA A 285 -21.49 4.88 -39.06
CA ALA A 285 -22.04 5.86 -40.02
C ALA A 285 -21.05 6.98 -40.37
N SER A 286 -20.05 7.26 -39.51
CA SER A 286 -19.05 8.32 -39.79
C SER A 286 -18.07 7.91 -40.90
N SER A 287 -17.46 8.85 -41.57
CA SER A 287 -16.40 8.62 -42.58
C SER A 287 -15.00 8.40 -41.95
N GLU A 288 -14.86 8.41 -40.60
CA GLU A 288 -13.58 8.15 -39.93
C GLU A 288 -13.15 6.70 -40.12
N PRO A 289 -11.93 6.43 -40.61
CA PRO A 289 -11.50 5.06 -40.92
C PRO A 289 -11.13 4.24 -39.71
N LEU A 290 -10.71 4.89 -38.65
CA LEU A 290 -10.19 4.23 -37.42
C LEU A 290 -11.00 4.62 -36.19
N LEU A 291 -11.26 3.62 -35.35
CA LEU A 291 -11.66 3.79 -33.97
C LEU A 291 -10.58 3.16 -33.09
N ILE A 292 -10.03 3.93 -32.18
CA ILE A 292 -9.04 3.46 -31.20
C ILE A 292 -9.63 3.69 -29.82
N THR A 293 -9.77 2.62 -29.06
CA THR A 293 -10.36 2.69 -27.71
C THR A 293 -9.86 1.53 -26.83
N LYS A 294 -9.96 1.71 -25.52
CA LYS A 294 -9.69 0.67 -24.56
C LYS A 294 -10.77 -0.43 -24.65
N ALA A 295 -10.38 -1.69 -24.64
CA ALA A 295 -11.31 -2.81 -24.53
C ALA A 295 -11.82 -3.00 -23.11
N GLY A 296 -13.01 -3.57 -22.96
CA GLY A 296 -13.55 -3.97 -21.64
C GLY A 296 -12.83 -5.18 -21.06
N ALA A 297 -12.31 -6.06 -21.93
CA ALA A 297 -11.60 -7.26 -21.52
C ALA A 297 -10.23 -6.95 -20.87
N VAL A 298 -9.97 -7.60 -19.74
CA VAL A 298 -8.64 -7.66 -19.14
C VAL A 298 -7.83 -8.73 -19.85
N VAL A 299 -6.71 -8.34 -20.44
CA VAL A 299 -5.79 -9.24 -21.14
C VAL A 299 -5.16 -10.23 -20.16
N SER A 300 -5.05 -11.49 -20.57
CA SER A 300 -4.39 -12.57 -19.84
C SER A 300 -2.91 -12.74 -20.26
N VAL A 301 -2.55 -12.29 -21.47
CA VAL A 301 -1.23 -12.43 -22.08
C VAL A 301 -0.34 -11.25 -21.75
N GLN A 302 0.89 -11.48 -21.37
CA GLN A 302 1.94 -10.53 -21.04
C GLN A 302 1.69 -9.78 -19.71
N ARG A 303 0.59 -9.06 -19.57
CA ARG A 303 0.21 -8.28 -18.37
C ARG A 303 -1.30 -8.18 -18.21
N ARG A 304 -1.79 -8.17 -16.98
CA ARG A 304 -3.23 -8.07 -16.70
C ARG A 304 -3.67 -6.60 -16.67
N VAL A 305 -3.97 -6.09 -17.84
CA VAL A 305 -4.53 -4.74 -18.05
C VAL A 305 -5.65 -4.82 -19.06
N ASN A 306 -6.53 -3.81 -19.11
CA ASN A 306 -7.49 -3.72 -20.22
C ASN A 306 -6.72 -3.65 -21.54
N GLY A 307 -7.14 -4.45 -22.48
CA GLY A 307 -6.55 -4.41 -23.83
C GLY A 307 -6.93 -3.16 -24.60
N GLU A 308 -6.21 -2.92 -25.67
CA GLU A 308 -6.52 -1.86 -26.62
C GLU A 308 -7.23 -2.44 -27.85
N LEU A 309 -8.22 -1.74 -28.35
CA LEU A 309 -8.98 -2.10 -29.54
C LEU A 309 -8.74 -1.07 -30.64
N VAL A 310 -8.22 -1.51 -31.75
CA VAL A 310 -8.09 -0.73 -32.99
C VAL A 310 -9.06 -1.32 -34.01
N SER A 311 -10.14 -0.61 -34.26
CA SER A 311 -11.16 -1.00 -35.25
C SER A 311 -10.92 -0.22 -36.55
N VAL A 312 -10.84 -0.92 -37.66
CA VAL A 312 -10.57 -0.38 -38.98
C VAL A 312 -11.77 -0.65 -39.90
N LYS A 313 -12.36 0.37 -40.44
CA LYS A 313 -13.46 0.23 -41.39
C LYS A 313 -12.94 -0.09 -42.79
N GLY A 314 -13.61 -1.01 -43.46
CA GLY A 314 -13.45 -1.27 -44.89
C GLY A 314 -14.48 -0.49 -45.71
N PHE A 315 -14.06 0.09 -46.83
CA PHE A 315 -14.89 0.90 -47.70
C PHE A 315 -15.00 0.29 -49.11
N ASP A 316 -16.17 0.47 -49.73
CA ASP A 316 -16.32 0.19 -51.16
C ASP A 316 -15.77 1.35 -52.02
N ARG A 317 -15.78 1.17 -53.35
CA ARG A 317 -15.32 2.19 -54.30
C ARG A 317 -16.14 3.48 -54.27
N GLN A 318 -17.30 3.46 -53.65
CA GLN A 318 -18.18 4.62 -53.45
C GLN A 318 -17.95 5.30 -52.08
N GLY A 319 -17.02 4.76 -51.27
CA GLY A 319 -16.71 5.26 -49.92
C GLY A 319 -17.73 4.90 -48.87
N ARG A 320 -18.61 3.90 -49.11
CA ARG A 320 -19.54 3.39 -48.10
C ARG A 320 -18.87 2.33 -47.26
N VAL A 321 -19.16 2.31 -45.96
CA VAL A 321 -18.64 1.27 -45.02
C VAL A 321 -19.26 -0.08 -45.34
N ILE A 322 -18.45 -1.09 -45.60
CA ILE A 322 -18.86 -2.46 -45.92
C ILE A 322 -18.37 -3.49 -44.91
N SER A 323 -17.36 -3.17 -44.10
CA SER A 323 -16.82 -4.09 -43.11
C SER A 323 -16.13 -3.35 -41.96
N GLU A 324 -15.90 -4.06 -40.87
CA GLU A 324 -15.07 -3.64 -39.74
C GLU A 324 -14.08 -4.76 -39.43
N THR A 325 -12.79 -4.44 -39.30
CA THR A 325 -11.78 -5.37 -38.80
C THR A 325 -11.26 -4.85 -37.46
N ARG A 326 -11.39 -5.67 -36.43
CA ARG A 326 -10.95 -5.37 -35.06
C ARG A 326 -9.60 -6.01 -34.78
N PHE A 327 -8.65 -5.19 -34.33
CA PHE A 327 -7.35 -5.62 -33.83
C PHE A 327 -7.33 -5.40 -32.33
N PHE A 328 -7.14 -6.47 -31.58
CA PHE A 328 -7.08 -6.47 -30.11
C PHE A 328 -5.64 -6.75 -29.66
N GLY A 329 -5.14 -5.99 -28.69
CA GLY A 329 -3.77 -6.16 -28.25
C GLY A 329 -3.32 -5.13 -27.22
N LEU A 330 -2.00 -4.92 -27.16
CA LEU A 330 -1.35 -4.00 -26.22
C LEU A 330 -0.29 -3.17 -26.94
N TYR A 331 -0.21 -1.88 -26.62
CA TYR A 331 0.95 -1.08 -27.03
C TYR A 331 2.22 -1.60 -26.34
N THR A 332 3.33 -1.72 -27.09
CA THR A 332 4.62 -2.08 -26.54
C THR A 332 5.20 -0.97 -25.66
N SER A 333 6.17 -1.30 -24.79
CA SER A 333 6.86 -0.30 -23.96
C SER A 333 7.54 0.77 -24.83
N GLN A 334 8.06 0.37 -26.00
CA GLN A 334 8.65 1.29 -26.98
C GLN A 334 7.60 2.29 -27.49
N ALA A 335 6.41 1.82 -27.85
CA ALA A 335 5.30 2.67 -28.31
C ALA A 335 4.88 3.67 -27.22
N MET A 336 4.80 3.22 -25.97
CA MET A 336 4.39 4.07 -24.84
C MET A 336 5.43 5.11 -24.45
N SER A 337 6.72 4.88 -24.69
CA SER A 337 7.82 5.80 -24.42
C SER A 337 8.21 6.68 -25.62
N ALA A 338 7.79 6.32 -26.83
CA ALA A 338 8.10 7.08 -28.05
C ALA A 338 7.55 8.51 -28.00
N SER A 339 8.28 9.48 -28.58
CA SER A 339 7.78 10.86 -28.71
C SER A 339 6.49 10.90 -29.55
N PRO A 340 5.42 11.57 -29.09
CA PRO A 340 4.17 11.68 -29.86
C PRO A 340 4.35 12.34 -31.24
N ARG A 341 5.42 13.07 -31.43
CA ARG A 341 5.78 13.67 -32.75
C ARG A 341 6.25 12.63 -33.78
N LYS A 342 6.63 11.43 -33.35
CA LYS A 342 7.05 10.30 -34.20
C LYS A 342 5.92 9.32 -34.47
N ILE A 343 4.82 9.39 -33.69
CA ILE A 343 3.69 8.47 -33.80
C ILE A 343 2.67 9.06 -34.78
N PRO A 344 2.33 8.34 -35.86
CA PRO A 344 1.28 8.80 -36.79
C PRO A 344 -0.04 9.05 -36.05
N LEU A 345 -0.89 9.90 -36.54
CA LEU A 345 -2.05 10.48 -35.86
C LEU A 345 -1.69 11.44 -34.73
N LEU A 346 -0.82 11.02 -33.76
CA LEU A 346 -0.44 11.86 -32.63
C LEU A 346 0.40 13.06 -33.07
N ARG A 347 1.35 12.88 -34.02
CA ARG A 347 2.17 13.96 -34.57
C ARG A 347 1.31 15.08 -35.14
N ARG A 348 0.20 14.75 -35.78
CA ARG A 348 -0.76 15.75 -36.28
C ARG A 348 -1.56 16.41 -35.16
N LYS A 349 -2.07 15.64 -34.18
CA LYS A 349 -2.74 16.26 -33.04
C LYS A 349 -1.83 17.28 -32.35
N VAL A 350 -0.56 16.91 -32.11
CA VAL A 350 0.45 17.78 -31.48
C VAL A 350 0.69 19.04 -32.35
N THR A 351 0.88 18.88 -33.68
CA THR A 351 1.07 20.00 -34.58
C THR A 351 -0.15 20.92 -34.58
N THR A 352 -1.36 20.38 -34.72
CA THR A 352 -2.61 21.14 -34.69
C THR A 352 -2.75 21.96 -33.41
N ILE A 353 -2.43 21.37 -32.23
CA ILE A 353 -2.50 22.08 -30.94
C ILE A 353 -1.49 23.24 -30.90
N ILE A 354 -0.26 23.02 -31.38
CA ILE A 354 0.79 24.05 -31.39
C ILE A 354 0.39 25.20 -32.32
N ASP A 355 -0.10 24.87 -33.52
CA ASP A 355 -0.52 25.84 -34.52
C ASP A 355 -1.71 26.66 -34.03
N ASN A 356 -2.73 26.02 -33.47
CA ASN A 356 -3.93 26.69 -32.93
C ASN A 356 -3.59 27.67 -31.81
N LEU A 357 -2.58 27.35 -30.98
CA LEU A 357 -2.18 28.21 -29.87
C LEU A 357 -1.20 29.31 -30.28
N GLY A 358 -0.63 29.23 -31.46
CA GLY A 358 0.30 30.24 -31.98
C GLY A 358 1.61 30.34 -31.18
N PHE A 359 1.96 29.32 -30.41
CA PHE A 359 3.20 29.32 -29.66
C PHE A 359 4.40 28.94 -30.54
N GLY A 360 5.32 29.88 -30.75
CA GLY A 360 6.55 29.59 -31.46
C GLY A 360 7.39 28.55 -30.69
N LEU A 361 7.76 27.44 -31.36
CA LEU A 361 8.55 26.35 -30.76
C LEU A 361 9.92 26.81 -30.24
N GLY A 362 10.46 27.93 -30.73
CA GLY A 362 11.71 28.51 -30.20
C GLY A 362 11.54 29.28 -28.87
N GLY A 363 10.31 29.67 -28.53
CA GLY A 363 9.97 30.41 -27.31
C GLY A 363 9.84 29.53 -26.05
N HIS A 364 9.81 30.15 -24.88
CA HIS A 364 9.63 29.48 -23.61
C HIS A 364 8.31 28.71 -23.54
N SER A 365 7.20 29.36 -23.85
CA SER A 365 5.86 28.77 -23.82
C SER A 365 5.69 27.61 -24.80
N GLY A 366 6.27 27.72 -26.02
CA GLY A 366 6.21 26.63 -26.99
C GLY A 366 7.00 25.40 -26.55
N ARG A 367 8.17 25.58 -25.93
CA ARG A 367 8.95 24.49 -25.37
C ARG A 367 8.26 23.84 -24.16
N ALA A 368 7.67 24.64 -23.27
CA ALA A 368 6.91 24.15 -22.12
C ALA A 368 5.65 23.38 -22.57
N LEU A 369 4.91 23.86 -23.58
CA LEU A 369 3.78 23.14 -24.17
C LEU A 369 4.21 21.81 -24.78
N LEU A 370 5.31 21.81 -25.52
CA LEU A 370 5.85 20.59 -26.10
C LEU A 370 6.24 19.60 -25.01
N HIS A 371 6.90 20.06 -23.95
CA HIS A 371 7.26 19.23 -22.79
C HIS A 371 6.00 18.62 -22.13
N VAL A 372 4.93 19.40 -21.96
CA VAL A 372 3.65 18.89 -21.45
C VAL A 372 3.10 17.77 -22.35
N LEU A 373 3.05 17.98 -23.66
CA LEU A 373 2.53 16.99 -24.62
C LEU A 373 3.42 15.74 -24.72
N GLU A 374 4.73 15.89 -24.64
CA GLU A 374 5.69 14.77 -24.63
C GLU A 374 5.53 13.87 -23.40
N ASN A 375 5.17 14.43 -22.25
CA ASN A 375 4.97 13.72 -20.98
C ASN A 375 3.49 13.44 -20.66
N PHE A 376 2.59 13.68 -21.61
CA PHE A 376 1.18 13.37 -21.42
C PHE A 376 0.93 11.85 -21.48
N PRO A 377 -0.05 11.29 -20.72
CA PRO A 377 -0.40 9.87 -20.86
C PRO A 377 -0.70 9.50 -22.30
N ARG A 378 0.04 8.54 -22.86
CA ARG A 378 -0.08 8.16 -24.27
C ARG A 378 -1.48 7.76 -24.65
N GLN A 379 -2.16 7.05 -23.78
CA GLN A 379 -3.54 6.63 -23.98
C GLN A 379 -4.47 7.83 -24.18
N GLU A 380 -4.36 8.86 -23.34
CA GLU A 380 -5.16 10.08 -23.50
C GLU A 380 -4.82 10.84 -24.78
N LEU A 381 -3.54 10.87 -25.17
CA LEU A 381 -3.15 11.45 -26.48
C LEU A 381 -3.77 10.71 -27.66
N ILE A 382 -3.91 9.40 -27.56
CA ILE A 382 -4.49 8.54 -28.60
C ILE A 382 -6.01 8.75 -28.66
N GLU A 383 -6.69 8.65 -27.53
CA GLU A 383 -8.15 8.58 -27.46
C GLU A 383 -8.84 9.95 -27.47
N ALA A 384 -8.25 10.99 -26.87
CA ALA A 384 -8.88 12.31 -26.79
C ALA A 384 -8.83 13.08 -28.14
N THR A 385 -9.84 13.94 -28.36
CA THR A 385 -9.86 14.82 -29.54
C THR A 385 -8.80 15.91 -29.40
N PRO A 386 -8.35 16.54 -30.53
CA PRO A 386 -7.39 17.65 -30.49
C PRO A 386 -7.86 18.83 -29.64
N GLU A 387 -9.16 19.16 -29.68
CA GLU A 387 -9.77 20.23 -28.88
C GLU A 387 -9.69 19.95 -27.39
N ARG A 388 -10.04 18.71 -26.98
CA ARG A 388 -9.93 18.29 -25.58
C ARG A 388 -8.50 18.28 -25.09
N LEU A 389 -7.56 17.75 -25.89
CA LEU A 389 -6.13 17.76 -25.58
C LEU A 389 -5.58 19.18 -25.45
N GLN A 390 -6.03 20.13 -26.28
CA GLN A 390 -5.64 21.53 -26.18
C GLN A 390 -6.05 22.14 -24.83
N VAL A 391 -7.29 21.90 -24.39
CA VAL A 391 -7.79 22.37 -23.07
C VAL A 391 -6.96 21.75 -21.94
N MET A 392 -6.71 20.45 -22.00
CA MET A 392 -5.92 19.75 -20.99
C MET A 392 -4.47 20.23 -20.96
N ALA A 393 -3.83 20.40 -22.12
CA ALA A 393 -2.44 20.86 -22.23
C ALA A 393 -2.27 22.30 -21.70
N LEU A 394 -3.19 23.21 -22.01
CA LEU A 394 -3.19 24.58 -21.45
C LEU A 394 -3.40 24.56 -19.93
N GLY A 395 -4.33 23.72 -19.45
CA GLY A 395 -4.55 23.53 -18.03
C GLY A 395 -3.28 23.09 -17.32
N LEU A 396 -2.57 22.09 -17.86
CA LEU A 396 -1.31 21.59 -17.32
C LEU A 396 -0.18 22.61 -17.40
N LEU A 397 -0.07 23.35 -18.51
CA LEU A 397 0.92 24.41 -18.64
C LEU A 397 0.79 25.44 -17.50
N SER A 398 -0.46 25.78 -17.12
CA SER A 398 -0.73 26.68 -15.99
C SER A 398 -0.34 26.08 -14.63
N LEU A 399 -0.25 24.77 -14.50
CA LEU A 399 0.14 24.09 -13.27
C LEU A 399 1.65 24.04 -13.06
N LEU A 400 2.44 24.13 -14.13
CA LEU A 400 3.91 24.19 -14.02
C LEU A 400 4.35 25.47 -13.31
N ASP A 401 3.67 26.59 -13.58
CA ASP A 401 3.98 27.88 -12.94
C ASP A 401 3.31 28.02 -11.56
N ARG A 402 2.13 27.43 -11.39
CA ARG A 402 1.32 27.55 -10.17
C ARG A 402 0.69 26.19 -9.82
N PRO A 403 1.41 25.32 -9.11
CA PRO A 403 0.89 24.02 -8.69
C PRO A 403 -0.39 24.18 -7.85
N ARG A 404 -1.47 23.55 -8.31
CA ARG A 404 -2.78 23.56 -7.65
C ARG A 404 -3.55 22.28 -8.01
N PRO A 405 -4.57 21.90 -7.21
CA PRO A 405 -5.45 20.81 -7.59
C PRO A 405 -6.19 21.08 -8.89
N ARG A 406 -6.11 20.16 -9.82
CA ARG A 406 -6.79 20.20 -11.11
C ARG A 406 -7.26 18.80 -11.50
N LEU A 407 -8.40 18.73 -12.18
CA LEU A 407 -8.98 17.50 -12.67
C LEU A 407 -9.34 17.67 -14.13
N PHE A 408 -9.07 16.62 -14.93
CA PHE A 408 -9.52 16.49 -16.30
C PHE A 408 -10.20 15.14 -16.44
N ALA A 409 -11.37 15.10 -17.00
CA ALA A 409 -12.10 13.87 -17.22
C ALA A 409 -12.52 13.72 -18.68
N ARG A 410 -12.61 12.47 -19.12
CA ARG A 410 -13.07 12.10 -20.45
C ARG A 410 -13.95 10.86 -20.33
N ALA A 411 -15.20 10.98 -20.76
CA ALA A 411 -16.07 9.84 -20.90
C ALA A 411 -15.69 8.99 -22.12
N ASP A 412 -15.75 7.67 -21.96
CA ASP A 412 -15.70 6.75 -23.07
C ASP A 412 -16.93 6.96 -23.99
N PRO A 413 -16.75 7.05 -25.32
CA PRO A 413 -17.87 7.24 -26.25
C PRO A 413 -18.97 6.17 -26.18
N PHE A 414 -18.63 5.02 -25.61
CA PHE A 414 -19.55 3.87 -25.46
C PHE A 414 -20.15 3.76 -24.05
N GLY A 415 -19.86 4.71 -23.14
CA GLY A 415 -20.42 4.72 -21.79
C GLY A 415 -19.95 3.59 -20.87
N ARG A 416 -18.74 3.04 -21.07
CA ARG A 416 -18.18 1.94 -20.29
C ARG A 416 -17.36 2.40 -19.10
N PHE A 417 -16.64 3.52 -19.27
CA PHE A 417 -15.80 4.09 -18.23
C PHE A 417 -15.62 5.61 -18.40
N VAL A 418 -15.15 6.24 -17.34
CA VAL A 418 -14.66 7.63 -17.36
C VAL A 418 -13.18 7.61 -16.98
N SER A 419 -12.34 8.15 -17.85
CA SER A 419 -10.92 8.37 -17.57
C SER A 419 -10.76 9.71 -16.88
N VAL A 420 -10.11 9.72 -15.70
CA VAL A 420 -9.95 10.94 -14.89
C VAL A 420 -8.48 11.13 -14.51
N LEU A 421 -7.91 12.25 -14.96
CA LEU A 421 -6.57 12.69 -14.61
C LEU A 421 -6.66 13.71 -13.47
N VAL A 422 -6.11 13.39 -12.32
CA VAL A 422 -6.04 14.27 -11.15
C VAL A 422 -4.60 14.72 -10.96
N TYR A 423 -4.39 16.04 -10.90
CA TYR A 423 -3.12 16.67 -10.61
C TYR A 423 -3.21 17.42 -9.29
N VAL A 424 -2.25 17.20 -8.41
CA VAL A 424 -2.15 17.90 -7.12
C VAL A 424 -0.69 18.24 -6.83
N PRO A 425 -0.41 19.25 -6.00
CA PRO A 425 0.94 19.43 -5.45
C PRO A 425 1.42 18.15 -4.78
N ARG A 426 2.68 17.78 -4.99
CA ARG A 426 3.26 16.52 -4.49
C ARG A 426 3.08 16.35 -2.97
N ASP A 427 3.22 17.44 -2.23
CA ASP A 427 3.09 17.46 -0.76
C ASP A 427 1.65 17.22 -0.28
N SER A 428 0.66 17.38 -1.18
CA SER A 428 -0.76 17.09 -0.90
C SER A 428 -1.15 15.64 -1.23
N TYR A 429 -0.25 14.87 -1.82
CA TYR A 429 -0.50 13.47 -2.18
C TYR A 429 -0.19 12.51 -1.03
N SER A 430 -1.12 11.62 -0.74
CA SER A 430 -0.95 10.45 0.12
C SER A 430 -1.85 9.30 -0.36
N SER A 431 -1.62 8.08 0.14
CA SER A 431 -2.50 6.94 -0.17
C SER A 431 -3.94 7.20 0.30
N ALA A 432 -4.12 7.79 1.48
CA ALA A 432 -5.44 8.17 1.99
C ALA A 432 -6.14 9.23 1.10
N PHE A 433 -5.39 10.24 0.63
CA PHE A 433 -5.90 11.21 -0.35
C PHE A 433 -6.36 10.52 -1.62
N ARG A 434 -5.54 9.64 -2.21
CA ARG A 434 -5.89 8.86 -3.40
C ARG A 434 -7.17 8.06 -3.22
N GLU A 435 -7.34 7.38 -2.09
CA GLU A 435 -8.54 6.60 -1.76
C GLU A 435 -9.79 7.47 -1.60
N ASN A 436 -9.66 8.62 -0.94
CA ASN A 436 -10.75 9.59 -0.78
C ASN A 436 -11.19 10.16 -2.14
N VAL A 437 -10.24 10.50 -3.01
CA VAL A 437 -10.54 10.94 -4.38
C VAL A 437 -11.23 9.83 -5.16
N GLY A 438 -10.73 8.59 -5.11
CA GLY A 438 -11.37 7.45 -5.76
C GLY A 438 -12.81 7.23 -5.30
N ARG A 439 -13.08 7.37 -4.00
CA ARG A 439 -14.42 7.29 -3.44
C ARG A 439 -15.33 8.42 -3.93
N MET A 440 -14.84 9.65 -3.89
CA MET A 440 -15.55 10.82 -4.42
C MET A 440 -15.91 10.65 -5.92
N LEU A 441 -14.97 10.17 -6.73
CA LEU A 441 -15.20 9.91 -8.15
C LEU A 441 -16.28 8.83 -8.35
N ALA A 442 -16.21 7.74 -7.60
CA ALA A 442 -17.20 6.66 -7.66
C ALA A 442 -18.61 7.13 -7.23
N GLU A 443 -18.70 7.96 -6.19
CA GLU A 443 -19.97 8.54 -5.73
C GLU A 443 -20.62 9.44 -6.77
N VAL A 444 -19.84 10.35 -7.37
CA VAL A 444 -20.38 11.33 -8.34
C VAL A 444 -20.75 10.66 -9.66
N THR A 445 -19.95 9.68 -10.11
CA THR A 445 -20.20 8.99 -11.38
C THR A 445 -21.16 7.80 -11.25
N GLY A 446 -21.51 7.39 -10.02
CA GLY A 446 -22.28 6.16 -9.79
C GLY A 446 -21.52 4.89 -10.19
N GLY A 447 -20.20 5.00 -10.41
CA GLY A 447 -19.34 3.95 -10.93
C GLY A 447 -18.48 3.28 -9.85
N ARG A 448 -17.48 2.51 -10.32
CA ARG A 448 -16.47 1.86 -9.46
C ARG A 448 -15.07 2.20 -9.96
N VAL A 449 -14.15 2.44 -9.03
CA VAL A 449 -12.73 2.56 -9.36
C VAL A 449 -12.24 1.20 -9.88
N GLY A 450 -11.91 1.12 -11.15
CA GLY A 450 -11.39 -0.09 -11.78
C GLY A 450 -9.87 -0.18 -11.61
N ARG A 451 -9.17 0.86 -12.08
CA ARG A 451 -7.70 0.96 -12.02
C ARG A 451 -7.29 2.37 -11.67
N PHE A 452 -6.11 2.49 -11.08
CA PHE A 452 -5.42 3.77 -10.96
C PHE A 452 -3.93 3.59 -11.27
N ASP A 453 -3.30 4.70 -11.72
CA ASP A 453 -1.86 4.82 -11.91
C ASP A 453 -1.37 6.11 -11.25
N VAL A 454 -0.19 6.06 -10.62
CA VAL A 454 0.37 7.21 -9.88
C VAL A 454 1.74 7.55 -10.43
N GLU A 455 1.94 8.79 -10.78
CA GLU A 455 3.23 9.34 -11.20
C GLU A 455 3.60 10.55 -10.34
N LEU A 456 4.72 10.44 -9.64
CA LEU A 456 5.31 11.57 -8.91
C LEU A 456 6.29 12.29 -9.84
N ARG A 457 5.95 13.50 -10.25
CA ARG A 457 6.70 14.28 -11.24
C ARG A 457 7.78 15.15 -10.60
N ALA A 458 8.85 15.37 -11.33
CA ALA A 458 9.96 16.20 -10.88
C ALA A 458 9.56 17.67 -10.67
N GLU A 459 8.51 18.13 -11.37
CA GLU A 459 8.01 19.50 -11.31
C GLU A 459 7.16 19.81 -10.06
N GLY A 460 7.18 18.95 -9.05
CA GLY A 460 6.46 19.13 -7.79
C GLY A 460 4.96 18.80 -7.85
N LEU A 461 4.53 18.08 -8.88
CA LEU A 461 3.17 17.59 -9.04
C LEU A 461 3.09 16.07 -8.86
N ALA A 462 2.02 15.58 -8.25
CA ALA A 462 1.58 14.20 -8.34
C ALA A 462 0.43 14.10 -9.34
N ARG A 463 0.51 13.14 -10.27
CA ARG A 463 -0.57 12.76 -11.18
C ARG A 463 -1.16 11.43 -10.71
N VAL A 464 -2.48 11.39 -10.58
CA VAL A 464 -3.21 10.14 -10.42
C VAL A 464 -4.17 9.99 -11.59
N HIS A 465 -4.07 8.89 -12.32
CA HIS A 465 -4.97 8.54 -13.41
C HIS A 465 -5.92 7.45 -12.92
N TYR A 466 -7.22 7.70 -12.98
CA TYR A 466 -8.26 6.76 -12.61
C TYR A 466 -9.06 6.33 -13.83
N ASP A 467 -9.34 5.03 -13.93
CA ASP A 467 -10.36 4.46 -14.81
C ASP A 467 -11.58 4.11 -13.94
N ILE A 468 -12.68 4.83 -14.11
CA ILE A 468 -13.92 4.61 -13.36
C ILE A 468 -14.88 3.83 -14.25
N GLY A 469 -15.08 2.56 -13.96
CA GLY A 469 -16.10 1.75 -14.65
C GLY A 469 -17.51 2.22 -14.31
N ILE A 470 -18.32 2.47 -15.35
CA ILE A 470 -19.71 2.93 -15.22
C ILE A 470 -20.67 1.91 -15.83
N SER A 471 -21.87 1.83 -15.28
CA SER A 471 -22.95 0.97 -15.79
C SER A 471 -24.05 1.86 -16.38
N GLY A 472 -23.92 2.20 -17.65
CA GLY A 472 -24.87 3.05 -18.40
C GLY A 472 -24.27 4.33 -18.93
N ALA A 473 -24.97 4.99 -19.83
CA ALA A 473 -24.53 6.29 -20.37
C ALA A 473 -24.67 7.36 -19.28
N ILE A 474 -23.52 7.95 -18.90
CA ILE A 474 -23.49 9.17 -18.10
C ILE A 474 -23.31 10.32 -19.10
N ASP A 475 -24.18 11.31 -18.99
CA ASP A 475 -23.98 12.60 -19.67
C ASP A 475 -22.89 13.37 -18.89
N PHE A 476 -21.65 13.11 -19.28
CA PHE A 476 -20.48 13.72 -18.64
C PHE A 476 -20.22 15.07 -19.32
N ASP A 477 -20.79 16.12 -18.75
CA ASP A 477 -20.68 17.49 -19.24
C ASP A 477 -19.63 18.32 -18.47
N ASP A 478 -19.41 19.54 -18.95
CA ASP A 478 -18.49 20.49 -18.30
C ASP A 478 -18.93 20.85 -16.87
N ALA A 479 -20.23 20.75 -16.55
CA ALA A 479 -20.76 21.06 -15.23
C ALA A 479 -20.37 19.97 -14.23
N MET A 480 -20.41 18.71 -14.64
CA MET A 480 -19.96 17.58 -13.81
C MET A 480 -18.45 17.64 -13.57
N GLU A 481 -17.66 17.99 -14.59
CA GLU A 481 -16.21 18.17 -14.43
C GLU A 481 -15.90 19.29 -13.45
N ALA A 482 -16.60 20.42 -13.54
CA ALA A 482 -16.44 21.55 -12.62
C ALA A 482 -16.82 21.19 -11.17
N GLU A 483 -17.87 20.37 -10.98
CA GLU A 483 -18.27 19.86 -9.66
C GLU A 483 -17.22 18.92 -9.08
N LEU A 484 -16.70 17.99 -9.87
CA LEU A 484 -15.61 17.11 -9.44
C LEU A 484 -14.36 17.90 -9.05
N GLU A 485 -13.99 18.92 -9.84
CA GLU A 485 -12.86 19.80 -9.53
C GLU A 485 -13.11 20.62 -8.25
N ARG A 486 -14.34 21.08 -8.03
CA ARG A 486 -14.73 21.77 -6.81
C ARG A 486 -14.56 20.85 -5.58
N ARG A 487 -15.05 19.61 -5.64
CA ARG A 487 -14.89 18.61 -4.57
C ARG A 487 -13.44 18.21 -4.35
N LEU A 488 -12.66 18.07 -5.44
CA LEU A 488 -11.22 17.82 -5.35
C LEU A 488 -10.52 18.93 -4.56
N ARG A 489 -10.83 20.20 -4.86
CA ARG A 489 -10.25 21.33 -4.13
C ARG A 489 -10.64 21.31 -2.65
N GLN A 490 -11.85 20.90 -2.32
CA GLN A 490 -12.28 20.71 -0.94
C GLN A 490 -11.48 19.61 -0.22
N LEU A 491 -11.26 18.45 -0.87
CA LEU A 491 -10.45 17.37 -0.32
C LEU A 491 -8.99 17.77 -0.07
N VAL A 492 -8.43 18.62 -0.94
CA VAL A 492 -7.06 19.14 -0.77
C VAL A 492 -6.99 20.26 0.27
N ARG A 493 -8.00 21.12 0.31
CA ARG A 493 -8.08 22.24 1.27
C ARG A 493 -8.59 21.81 2.63
N GLY A 494 -9.43 20.81 2.68
CA GLY A 494 -10.16 20.40 3.87
C GLY A 494 -9.26 20.17 5.09
N TRP A 495 -8.08 19.59 4.92
CA TRP A 495 -7.17 19.36 6.04
C TRP A 495 -6.63 20.69 6.63
N ASP A 496 -6.24 21.67 5.80
CA ASP A 496 -5.72 22.97 6.25
C ASP A 496 -6.87 23.86 6.82
N GLU A 497 -8.04 23.85 6.19
CA GLU A 497 -9.23 24.55 6.69
C GLU A 497 -9.76 23.92 7.99
N ASP A 498 -9.75 22.60 8.06
CA ASP A 498 -10.11 21.86 9.28
C ASP A 498 -9.09 22.11 10.40
N LEU A 499 -7.79 22.20 10.08
CA LEU A 499 -6.74 22.59 11.03
C LEU A 499 -7.00 24.01 11.56
N GLU A 500 -7.27 24.97 10.68
CA GLU A 500 -7.56 26.35 11.11
C GLU A 500 -8.83 26.40 11.97
N THR A 501 -9.87 25.67 11.57
CA THR A 501 -11.11 25.57 12.36
C THR A 501 -10.86 24.97 13.74
N ALA A 502 -10.07 23.89 13.80
CA ALA A 502 -9.70 23.26 15.07
C ALA A 502 -8.84 24.19 15.94
N LEU A 503 -7.90 24.93 15.34
CA LEU A 503 -7.09 25.93 16.04
C LEU A 503 -7.94 27.08 16.55
N ILE A 504 -8.94 27.54 15.80
CA ILE A 504 -9.90 28.57 16.25
C ILE A 504 -10.63 28.10 17.50
N GLY A 505 -11.08 26.84 17.53
CA GLY A 505 -11.77 26.26 18.68
C GLY A 505 -10.93 26.20 19.96
N ILE A 506 -9.60 25.98 19.83
CA ILE A 506 -8.69 25.82 20.97
C ILE A 506 -8.03 27.16 21.37
N ALA A 507 -7.60 27.98 20.41
CA ALA A 507 -6.73 29.11 20.64
C ALA A 507 -7.37 30.48 20.32
N GLY A 508 -8.61 30.51 19.78
CA GLY A 508 -9.30 31.67 19.30
C GLY A 508 -8.78 32.19 17.94
N PRO A 509 -9.58 32.99 17.20
CA PRO A 509 -9.35 33.29 15.79
C PRO A 509 -8.00 33.97 15.50
N THR A 510 -7.62 34.96 16.30
CA THR A 510 -6.39 35.72 16.08
C THR A 510 -5.12 34.90 16.29
N ARG A 511 -5.10 34.04 17.30
CA ARG A 511 -3.97 33.15 17.57
C ARG A 511 -3.93 32.00 16.58
N ALA A 512 -5.09 31.44 16.20
CA ALA A 512 -5.22 30.40 15.21
C ALA A 512 -4.60 30.81 13.87
N ALA A 513 -4.95 31.99 13.34
CA ALA A 513 -4.40 32.48 12.08
C ALA A 513 -2.87 32.55 12.10
N ARG A 514 -2.26 33.01 13.20
CA ARG A 514 -0.79 33.04 13.37
C ARG A 514 -0.18 31.64 13.42
N LEU A 515 -0.80 30.73 14.18
CA LEU A 515 -0.32 29.35 14.32
C LEU A 515 -0.44 28.55 13.01
N THR A 516 -1.52 28.75 12.25
CA THR A 516 -1.69 28.14 10.92
C THR A 516 -0.58 28.59 9.96
N LEU A 517 -0.24 29.88 9.94
CA LEU A 517 0.80 30.43 9.07
C LEU A 517 2.20 29.96 9.47
N SER A 518 2.50 29.88 10.77
CA SER A 518 3.84 29.55 11.27
C SER A 518 4.07 28.03 11.33
N HIS A 519 3.13 27.25 11.85
CA HIS A 519 3.30 25.82 12.13
C HIS A 519 2.54 24.94 11.13
N GLY A 520 1.35 25.34 10.64
CA GLY A 520 0.54 24.53 9.75
C GLY A 520 1.27 24.12 8.47
N ARG A 521 2.04 25.04 7.87
CA ARG A 521 2.88 24.77 6.69
C ARG A 521 4.13 23.94 6.97
N ALA A 522 4.55 23.85 8.22
CA ALA A 522 5.73 23.09 8.63
C ALA A 522 5.42 21.60 8.91
N LEU A 523 4.16 21.21 8.95
CA LEU A 523 3.74 19.81 9.12
C LEU A 523 3.96 19.04 7.82
N SER A 524 4.76 17.96 7.91
CA SER A 524 5.09 17.12 6.76
C SER A 524 3.88 16.36 6.21
N ALA A 525 3.95 15.93 4.95
CA ALA A 525 2.91 15.09 4.34
C ALA A 525 2.72 13.76 5.11
N SER A 526 3.81 13.19 5.65
CA SER A 526 3.78 11.99 6.49
C SER A 526 3.00 12.21 7.79
N TYR A 527 3.20 13.36 8.45
CA TYR A 527 2.45 13.73 9.63
C TYR A 527 0.94 13.89 9.33
N ARG A 528 0.61 14.62 8.26
CA ARG A 528 -0.79 14.86 7.83
C ARG A 528 -1.54 13.58 7.45
N ALA A 529 -0.82 12.59 6.92
CA ALA A 529 -1.40 11.30 6.57
C ALA A 529 -1.78 10.44 7.80
N GLN A 530 -1.11 10.68 8.94
CA GLN A 530 -1.26 9.87 10.15
C GLN A 530 -2.11 10.55 11.24
N HIS A 531 -2.29 11.88 11.15
CA HIS A 531 -2.93 12.67 12.21
C HIS A 531 -4.10 13.47 11.68
N SER A 532 -5.17 13.53 12.47
CA SER A 532 -6.31 14.39 12.16
C SER A 532 -5.97 15.88 12.36
N PRO A 533 -6.68 16.81 11.66
CA PRO A 533 -6.54 18.24 11.88
C PRO A 533 -6.74 18.67 13.33
N ALA A 534 -7.68 18.03 14.04
CA ALA A 534 -7.95 18.31 15.45
C ALA A 534 -6.77 17.90 16.36
N GLU A 535 -6.14 16.77 16.08
CA GLU A 535 -4.94 16.31 16.79
C GLU A 535 -3.76 17.24 16.50
N ALA A 536 -3.56 17.62 15.24
CA ALA A 536 -2.53 18.55 14.81
C ALA A 536 -2.69 19.95 15.45
N ALA A 537 -3.91 20.45 15.58
CA ALA A 537 -4.18 21.71 16.25
C ALA A 537 -3.74 21.69 17.71
N ALA A 538 -4.03 20.59 18.41
CA ALA A 538 -3.60 20.42 19.79
C ALA A 538 -2.08 20.28 19.93
N ASP A 539 -1.41 19.59 18.97
CA ASP A 539 0.05 19.46 18.93
C ASP A 539 0.74 20.81 18.68
N ILE A 540 0.21 21.61 17.74
CA ILE A 540 0.70 22.97 17.47
C ILE A 540 0.55 23.85 18.72
N VAL A 541 -0.58 23.78 19.41
CA VAL A 541 -0.80 24.54 20.64
C VAL A 541 0.17 24.11 21.74
N ALA A 542 0.42 22.81 21.89
CA ALA A 542 1.38 22.29 22.86
C ALA A 542 2.82 22.82 22.58
N LEU A 543 3.26 22.76 21.32
CA LEU A 543 4.55 23.33 20.90
C LEU A 543 4.61 24.87 21.14
N SER A 544 3.54 25.57 20.83
CA SER A 544 3.48 27.05 20.98
C SER A 544 3.54 27.55 22.42
N HIS A 545 3.39 26.69 23.42
CA HIS A 545 3.55 27.00 24.84
C HIS A 545 4.98 26.78 25.34
N LEU A 546 5.83 26.12 24.56
CA LEU A 546 7.24 25.95 24.88
C LEU A 546 8.00 27.25 24.52
N HIS A 547 8.84 27.71 25.44
CA HIS A 547 9.56 28.98 25.27
C HIS A 547 11.03 28.80 24.91
N ASP A 548 11.62 27.67 25.29
CA ASP A 548 13.03 27.35 25.06
C ASP A 548 13.23 25.82 24.81
N ASP A 549 14.45 25.43 24.56
CA ASP A 549 14.85 24.04 24.26
C ASP A 549 14.91 23.13 25.51
N THR A 550 14.76 23.70 26.72
CA THR A 550 14.66 22.93 27.97
C THR A 550 13.22 22.51 28.27
N GLY A 551 12.23 23.29 27.77
CA GLY A 551 10.81 23.01 27.97
C GLY A 551 10.36 21.67 27.38
N ARG A 552 9.46 21.01 28.09
CA ARG A 552 8.80 19.75 27.67
C ARG A 552 7.29 19.86 27.90
N ALA A 553 6.51 19.29 27.00
CA ALA A 553 5.10 19.04 27.21
C ALA A 553 4.81 17.59 26.85
N VAL A 554 3.81 17.02 27.51
CA VAL A 554 3.40 15.61 27.30
C VAL A 554 1.90 15.57 27.09
N ARG A 555 1.44 14.73 26.18
CA ARG A 555 0.03 14.40 25.99
C ARG A 555 -0.18 12.90 25.86
N LEU A 556 -1.11 12.37 26.63
CA LEU A 556 -1.53 10.98 26.56
C LEU A 556 -2.82 10.88 25.74
N LEU A 557 -2.89 9.94 24.80
CA LEU A 557 -3.97 9.79 23.84
C LEU A 557 -4.49 8.34 23.82
N ARG A 558 -5.80 8.15 23.67
CA ARG A 558 -6.37 6.83 23.39
C ARG A 558 -6.07 6.42 21.95
N CYS A 559 -5.83 5.13 21.73
CA CYS A 559 -5.81 4.55 20.38
C CYS A 559 -7.25 4.39 19.87
N ASN A 560 -7.83 5.43 19.28
CA ASN A 560 -9.25 5.45 18.85
C ASN A 560 -9.47 5.04 17.38
N SER A 561 -8.42 4.65 16.64
CA SER A 561 -8.54 4.23 15.23
C SER A 561 -7.70 3.01 14.95
N PRO A 562 -8.23 2.04 14.20
CA PRO A 562 -7.38 1.03 13.60
C PRO A 562 -6.44 1.75 12.62
N GLN A 563 -5.18 1.85 12.98
CA GLN A 563 -4.17 2.24 12.00
C GLN A 563 -4.15 1.17 10.88
N PRO A 564 -3.92 1.53 9.61
CA PRO A 564 -4.01 0.60 8.48
C PRO A 564 -2.99 -0.55 8.52
N ARG A 565 -2.21 -0.68 9.59
CA ARG A 565 -1.17 -1.70 9.77
C ARG A 565 -1.46 -2.78 10.82
N SER A 566 -2.56 -2.67 11.60
CA SER A 566 -2.92 -3.71 12.57
C SER A 566 -4.42 -3.96 12.55
N GLU A 567 -4.82 -5.17 12.19
CA GLU A 567 -6.23 -5.60 12.19
C GLU A 567 -6.82 -5.80 13.60
N LYS A 568 -6.02 -5.64 14.68
CA LYS A 568 -6.48 -5.77 16.07
C LYS A 568 -5.81 -4.71 16.94
N THR A 569 -6.57 -3.73 17.39
CA THR A 569 -6.15 -2.84 18.48
C THR A 569 -6.16 -3.64 19.78
N ASP A 570 -5.00 -3.80 20.42
CA ASP A 570 -4.91 -4.41 21.74
C ASP A 570 -5.54 -3.45 22.77
N PRO A 571 -6.45 -3.90 23.64
CA PRO A 571 -7.13 -3.04 24.60
C PRO A 571 -6.19 -2.34 25.61
N GLY A 572 -4.93 -2.76 25.72
CA GLY A 572 -3.91 -2.14 26.56
C GLY A 572 -3.06 -1.06 25.87
N GLN A 573 -3.30 -0.74 24.60
CA GLN A 573 -2.47 0.22 23.87
C GLN A 573 -2.93 1.67 24.05
N VAL A 574 -1.96 2.56 24.25
CA VAL A 574 -2.13 4.01 24.34
C VAL A 574 -1.05 4.72 23.54
N ARG A 575 -1.31 5.93 23.11
CA ARG A 575 -0.31 6.81 22.47
C ARG A 575 0.10 7.91 23.44
N LEU A 576 1.38 8.27 23.40
CA LEU A 576 1.91 9.37 24.19
C LEU A 576 2.79 10.25 23.31
N LYS A 577 2.50 11.56 23.32
CA LYS A 577 3.31 12.54 22.59
C LYS A 577 4.15 13.37 23.55
N ILE A 578 5.45 13.51 23.21
CA ILE A 578 6.39 14.39 23.92
C ILE A 578 6.79 15.51 22.96
N TYR A 579 6.69 16.75 23.41
CA TYR A 579 7.00 17.95 22.63
C TYR A 579 8.25 18.62 23.15
N ARG A 580 9.12 19.05 22.22
CA ARG A 580 10.37 19.76 22.54
C ARG A 580 10.71 20.75 21.43
N LEU A 581 11.34 21.90 21.76
CA LEU A 581 11.96 22.79 20.79
C LEU A 581 13.43 22.41 20.54
N GLY A 582 13.94 22.76 19.36
CA GLY A 582 15.35 22.66 19.02
C GLY A 582 15.81 21.27 18.62
N LYS A 583 16.21 20.43 19.58
CA LYS A 583 16.84 19.14 19.30
C LYS A 583 15.89 17.96 19.51
N ILE A 584 16.08 16.88 18.75
CA ILE A 584 15.43 15.59 18.96
C ILE A 584 15.75 15.04 20.36
N ILE A 585 14.80 14.35 20.99
CA ILE A 585 15.03 13.62 22.24
C ILE A 585 15.61 12.23 21.88
N PRO A 586 16.82 11.87 22.35
CA PRO A 586 17.31 10.52 22.15
C PRO A 586 16.40 9.48 22.81
N LEU A 587 16.18 8.34 22.17
CA LEU A 587 15.41 7.23 22.75
C LEU A 587 16.01 6.75 24.08
N SER A 588 17.35 6.78 24.22
CA SER A 588 18.05 6.47 25.46
C SER A 588 17.64 7.32 26.65
N ASP A 589 17.12 8.52 26.40
CA ASP A 589 16.66 9.44 27.45
C ASP A 589 15.17 9.30 27.71
N ALA A 590 14.35 9.06 26.69
CA ALA A 590 12.89 8.95 26.80
C ALA A 590 12.44 7.58 27.31
N VAL A 591 12.96 6.47 26.75
CA VAL A 591 12.49 5.11 27.05
C VAL A 591 12.63 4.76 28.53
N PRO A 592 13.76 5.00 29.23
CA PRO A 592 13.86 4.69 30.65
C PRO A 592 12.84 5.45 31.52
N VAL A 593 12.45 6.67 31.12
CA VAL A 593 11.43 7.44 31.84
C VAL A 593 10.07 6.75 31.68
N LEU A 594 9.68 6.39 30.44
CA LEU A 594 8.40 5.76 30.15
C LEU A 594 8.29 4.37 30.83
N GLU A 595 9.35 3.57 30.79
CA GLU A 595 9.40 2.27 31.45
C GLU A 595 9.31 2.38 32.99
N ASN A 596 9.92 3.38 33.58
CA ASN A 596 9.78 3.62 35.02
C ASN A 596 8.36 4.04 35.45
N PHE A 597 7.55 4.54 34.52
CA PHE A 597 6.09 4.71 34.73
C PHE A 597 5.28 3.42 34.51
N GLY A 598 5.91 2.32 34.09
CA GLY A 598 5.24 1.07 33.77
C GLY A 598 4.57 1.07 32.40
N LEU A 599 5.03 1.97 31.51
CA LEU A 599 4.57 2.12 30.13
C LEU A 599 5.62 1.48 29.21
N LYS A 600 5.31 0.34 28.63
CA LYS A 600 6.22 -0.37 27.72
C LYS A 600 6.19 0.27 26.35
N VAL A 601 7.36 0.70 25.85
CA VAL A 601 7.49 1.32 24.52
C VAL A 601 7.46 0.24 23.45
N ILE A 602 6.53 0.38 22.47
CA ILE A 602 6.41 -0.52 21.31
C ILE A 602 7.07 0.11 20.10
N GLU A 603 6.70 1.35 19.78
CA GLU A 603 7.20 2.10 18.62
C GLU A 603 7.31 3.58 18.93
N GLU A 604 8.15 4.29 18.16
CA GLU A 604 8.26 5.76 18.19
C GLU A 604 8.27 6.30 16.76
N PHE A 605 7.52 7.39 16.56
CA PHE A 605 7.50 8.17 15.32
C PHE A 605 7.88 9.62 15.62
N PRO A 606 9.13 10.04 15.32
CA PRO A 606 9.55 11.41 15.49
C PRO A 606 9.12 12.25 14.27
N PHE A 607 8.52 13.41 14.54
CA PHE A 607 8.15 14.40 13.52
C PHE A 607 8.81 15.72 13.84
N ASP A 608 9.52 16.28 12.85
CA ASP A 608 10.09 17.62 12.95
C ASP A 608 9.20 18.69 12.31
N LEU A 609 9.19 19.86 12.85
CA LEU A 609 8.58 21.05 12.26
C LEU A 609 9.70 22.01 11.84
N ALA A 610 9.80 22.27 10.53
CA ALA A 610 10.81 23.16 9.95
C ALA A 610 12.27 22.82 10.36
N GLY A 611 12.65 21.53 10.26
CA GLY A 611 13.98 21.07 10.67
C GLY A 611 14.24 21.20 12.18
N GLY A 612 13.19 21.13 13.01
CA GLY A 612 13.24 21.24 14.46
C GLY A 612 13.23 22.68 15.01
N THR A 613 13.27 23.69 14.13
CA THR A 613 13.21 25.10 14.59
C THR A 613 11.89 25.48 15.24
N LEU A 614 10.79 24.88 14.78
CA LEU A 614 9.47 25.05 15.38
C LEU A 614 9.11 23.92 16.35
N GLY A 615 9.96 22.93 16.49
CA GLY A 615 9.88 21.85 17.46
C GLY A 615 9.87 20.45 16.88
N TRP A 616 9.87 19.50 17.80
CA TRP A 616 9.78 18.05 17.58
C TRP A 616 8.56 17.50 18.29
N ILE A 617 7.89 16.56 17.64
CA ILE A 617 6.82 15.74 18.22
C ILE A 617 7.30 14.30 18.21
N HIS A 618 7.50 13.73 19.38
CA HIS A 618 7.82 12.32 19.56
C HIS A 618 6.54 11.56 19.89
N ASP A 619 6.04 10.77 18.98
CA ASP A 619 4.78 10.02 19.11
C ASP A 619 5.08 8.57 19.43
N PHE A 620 4.86 8.17 20.67
CA PHE A 620 5.11 6.83 21.18
C PHE A 620 3.84 6.00 21.18
N MET A 621 3.92 4.78 20.68
CA MET A 621 2.97 3.72 20.92
C MET A 621 3.40 2.95 22.16
N LEU A 622 2.54 2.89 23.17
CA LEU A 622 2.83 2.29 24.46
C LEU A 622 1.84 1.18 24.78
N GLU A 623 2.29 0.20 25.57
CA GLU A 623 1.48 -0.87 26.14
C GLU A 623 1.43 -0.72 27.67
N VAL A 624 0.22 -0.77 28.23
CA VAL A 624 -0.01 -0.73 29.66
C VAL A 624 -0.26 -2.15 30.18
N ALA A 625 0.49 -2.58 31.19
CA ALA A 625 0.45 -3.95 31.71
C ALA A 625 -0.95 -4.37 32.24
N ASN A 626 -1.71 -3.44 32.79
CA ASN A 626 -3.07 -3.67 33.26
C ASN A 626 -4.05 -2.71 32.56
N PRO A 627 -4.82 -3.20 31.55
CA PRO A 627 -5.77 -2.35 30.82
C PRO A 627 -6.86 -1.69 31.68
N ALA A 628 -7.19 -2.23 32.86
CA ALA A 628 -8.19 -1.65 33.75
C ALA A 628 -7.84 -0.23 34.26
N VAL A 629 -6.56 0.16 34.22
CA VAL A 629 -6.16 1.53 34.57
C VAL A 629 -6.67 2.56 33.55
N LEU A 630 -7.07 2.12 32.36
CA LEU A 630 -7.61 2.96 31.29
C LEU A 630 -9.11 3.27 31.46
N ASP A 631 -9.80 2.61 32.38
CA ASP A 631 -11.23 2.80 32.61
C ASP A 631 -11.53 4.22 33.07
N ASP A 632 -10.69 4.78 33.96
CA ASP A 632 -10.78 6.19 34.40
C ASP A 632 -9.77 7.06 33.66
N TRP A 633 -10.02 7.26 32.37
CA TRP A 633 -9.12 7.95 31.46
C TRP A 633 -8.78 9.39 31.88
N GLU A 634 -9.78 10.16 32.27
CA GLU A 634 -9.59 11.57 32.61
C GLU A 634 -8.71 11.73 33.83
N ALA A 635 -8.93 10.90 34.86
CA ALA A 635 -8.10 10.90 36.04
C ALA A 635 -6.68 10.39 35.75
N LEU A 636 -6.51 9.41 34.84
CA LEU A 636 -5.19 8.94 34.42
C LEU A 636 -4.39 10.04 33.72
N VAL A 637 -4.99 10.72 32.75
CA VAL A 637 -4.36 11.84 32.01
C VAL A 637 -3.95 12.97 32.96
N ALA A 638 -4.86 13.38 33.84
CA ALA A 638 -4.61 14.46 34.78
C ALA A 638 -3.43 14.18 35.74
N ARG A 639 -3.13 12.91 36.02
CA ARG A 639 -2.00 12.50 36.87
C ARG A 639 -0.72 12.26 36.08
N VAL A 640 -0.80 11.53 34.97
CA VAL A 640 0.37 11.02 34.24
C VAL A 640 1.08 12.13 33.45
N GLU A 641 0.35 13.01 32.76
CA GLU A 641 0.97 14.07 31.95
C GLU A 641 1.83 15.03 32.79
N PRO A 642 1.36 15.58 33.93
CA PRO A 642 2.22 16.45 34.77
C PRO A 642 3.39 15.68 35.41
N ALA A 643 3.15 14.44 35.83
CA ALA A 643 4.19 13.62 36.44
C ALA A 643 5.33 13.32 35.46
N LEU A 644 4.99 12.86 34.23
CA LEU A 644 5.98 12.65 33.17
C LEU A 644 6.71 13.95 32.82
N THR A 645 6.00 15.07 32.72
CA THR A 645 6.60 16.36 32.40
C THR A 645 7.66 16.75 33.47
N THR A 646 7.36 16.61 34.75
CA THR A 646 8.29 16.98 35.84
C THR A 646 9.52 16.05 35.89
N VAL A 647 9.38 14.77 35.56
CA VAL A 647 10.50 13.84 35.46
C VAL A 647 11.37 14.15 34.23
N LEU A 648 10.76 14.41 33.07
CA LEU A 648 11.47 14.78 31.84
C LEU A 648 12.22 16.11 31.95
N LEU A 649 11.76 17.03 32.82
CA LEU A 649 12.43 18.28 33.15
C LEU A 649 13.53 18.09 34.22
N GLY A 650 13.70 16.90 34.80
CA GLY A 650 14.66 16.64 35.88
C GLY A 650 14.27 17.26 37.21
N VAL A 651 13.03 17.70 37.40
CA VAL A 651 12.52 18.27 38.66
C VAL A 651 12.23 17.16 39.67
N GLN A 652 11.84 15.97 39.19
CA GLN A 652 11.61 14.80 40.00
C GLN A 652 12.52 13.63 39.59
N ASP A 653 12.78 12.71 40.54
CA ASP A 653 13.59 11.53 40.29
C ASP A 653 12.96 10.59 39.27
N ASN A 654 13.77 10.04 38.39
CA ASN A 654 13.40 9.00 37.44
C ASN A 654 13.73 7.62 38.01
N ASP A 655 12.78 6.96 38.67
CA ASP A 655 12.91 5.62 39.17
C ASP A 655 11.57 4.84 39.20
N LEU A 656 11.60 3.57 39.58
CA LEU A 656 10.47 2.66 39.54
C LEU A 656 9.25 3.11 40.40
N PHE A 657 9.42 4.01 41.40
CA PHE A 657 8.29 4.58 42.14
C PHE A 657 7.30 5.34 41.24
N ASN A 658 7.76 5.84 40.10
CA ASN A 658 6.92 6.56 39.16
C ASN A 658 5.78 5.69 38.59
N ALA A 659 5.95 4.35 38.57
CA ALA A 659 4.90 3.41 38.14
C ALA A 659 3.65 3.48 39.03
N LEU A 660 3.79 3.90 40.28
CA LEU A 660 2.64 4.04 41.21
C LEU A 660 1.66 5.12 40.75
N THR A 661 2.09 6.06 39.92
CA THR A 661 1.22 7.06 39.30
C THR A 661 0.20 6.40 38.36
N VAL A 662 0.64 5.41 37.60
CA VAL A 662 -0.22 4.67 36.69
C VAL A 662 -1.00 3.57 37.43
N VAL A 663 -0.28 2.70 38.19
CA VAL A 663 -0.88 1.48 38.76
C VAL A 663 -1.72 1.74 40.00
N ALA A 664 -1.24 2.61 40.90
CA ALA A 664 -1.94 2.94 42.13
C ALA A 664 -2.74 4.24 42.06
N GLY A 665 -2.66 4.99 40.97
CA GLY A 665 -3.34 6.26 40.80
C GLY A 665 -2.82 7.36 41.73
N LEU A 666 -1.56 7.29 42.15
CA LEU A 666 -0.95 8.29 43.04
C LEU A 666 -0.48 9.49 42.25
N GLU A 667 -0.58 10.66 42.87
CA GLU A 667 0.09 11.87 42.37
C GLU A 667 1.60 11.73 42.49
N ALA A 668 2.36 12.38 41.59
CA ALA A 668 3.80 12.31 41.56
C ALA A 668 4.46 12.68 42.90
N GLU A 669 3.90 13.66 43.62
CA GLU A 669 4.33 14.07 44.94
C GLU A 669 4.13 12.95 45.99
N ALA A 670 2.98 12.24 45.94
CA ALA A 670 2.67 11.15 46.83
C ALA A 670 3.58 9.93 46.59
N ALA A 671 3.93 9.63 45.34
CA ALA A 671 4.97 8.66 45.02
C ALA A 671 6.33 9.08 45.59
N GLY A 672 6.62 10.39 45.56
CA GLY A 672 7.79 10.98 46.16
C GLY A 672 7.87 10.76 47.69
N TRP A 673 6.74 10.81 48.42
CA TRP A 673 6.73 10.54 49.85
C TRP A 673 7.08 9.06 50.13
N LEU A 674 6.51 8.12 49.38
CA LEU A 674 6.82 6.70 49.51
C LEU A 674 8.31 6.39 49.16
N ARG A 675 8.87 7.07 48.17
CA ARG A 675 10.29 7.01 47.83
C ARG A 675 11.15 7.52 48.97
N ALA A 676 10.77 8.64 49.58
CA ALA A 676 11.50 9.22 50.72
C ALA A 676 11.50 8.25 51.94
N TYR A 677 10.36 7.62 52.26
CA TYR A 677 10.31 6.57 53.31
C TYR A 677 11.20 5.38 52.97
N PHE A 678 11.23 4.93 51.73
CA PHE A 678 12.13 3.85 51.31
C PHE A 678 13.61 4.22 51.52
N ARG A 679 14.01 5.45 51.10
CA ARG A 679 15.36 5.96 51.29
C ARG A 679 15.74 5.99 52.78
N TYR A 680 14.84 6.42 53.64
CA TYR A 680 15.03 6.35 55.09
C TYR A 680 15.18 4.87 55.58
N MET A 681 14.27 3.99 55.20
CA MET A 681 14.35 2.58 55.60
C MET A 681 15.64 1.88 55.18
N ARG A 682 16.19 2.25 54.04
CA ARG A 682 17.53 1.80 53.61
C ARG A 682 18.64 2.16 54.59
N GLN A 683 18.56 3.33 55.25
CA GLN A 683 19.54 3.77 56.28
C GLN A 683 19.32 3.02 57.58
N THR A 684 18.14 2.51 57.87
CA THR A 684 17.88 1.70 59.06
C THR A 684 18.26 0.21 58.93
N GLY A 685 18.88 -0.18 57.81
CA GLY A 685 19.38 -1.51 57.59
C GLY A 685 18.41 -2.47 56.87
N VAL A 686 17.37 -1.94 56.28
CA VAL A 686 16.47 -2.72 55.41
C VAL A 686 17.21 -3.18 54.13
N THR A 687 17.19 -4.51 53.89
CA THR A 687 17.98 -5.15 52.83
C THR A 687 17.23 -5.29 51.50
N TYR A 688 15.92 -5.02 51.49
CA TYR A 688 15.12 -5.09 50.24
C TYR A 688 15.59 -4.09 49.18
N GLY A 689 15.70 -4.57 47.91
CA GLY A 689 16.05 -3.73 46.77
C GLY A 689 14.91 -2.79 46.37
N LEU A 690 15.24 -1.78 45.59
CA LEU A 690 14.25 -0.82 45.06
C LEU A 690 13.11 -1.52 44.31
N ALA A 691 13.44 -2.44 43.39
CA ALA A 691 12.45 -3.19 42.63
C ALA A 691 11.47 -3.97 43.50
N THR A 692 11.99 -4.75 44.49
CA THR A 692 11.19 -5.54 45.42
C THR A 692 10.19 -4.68 46.22
N VAL A 693 10.63 -3.50 46.64
CA VAL A 693 9.79 -2.59 47.43
C VAL A 693 8.72 -1.94 46.54
N VAL A 694 9.07 -1.55 45.35
CA VAL A 694 8.08 -0.98 44.41
C VAL A 694 7.09 -2.05 43.96
N ASP A 695 7.55 -3.28 43.72
CA ASP A 695 6.66 -4.38 43.32
C ASP A 695 5.66 -4.73 44.46
N ALA A 696 6.07 -4.70 45.73
CA ALA A 696 5.14 -4.87 46.85
C ALA A 696 4.01 -3.80 46.84
N LEU A 697 4.33 -2.54 46.52
CA LEU A 697 3.35 -1.47 46.42
C LEU A 697 2.48 -1.59 45.15
N ARG A 698 3.06 -2.08 44.05
CA ARG A 698 2.35 -2.29 42.78
C ARG A 698 1.38 -3.46 42.84
N HIS A 699 1.75 -4.55 43.49
CA HIS A 699 0.88 -5.71 43.71
C HIS A 699 -0.27 -5.40 44.66
N ASN A 700 -0.09 -4.39 45.54
CA ASN A 700 -1.07 -3.99 46.54
C ASN A 700 -1.45 -2.50 46.38
N PRO A 701 -2.02 -2.06 45.24
CA PRO A 701 -2.25 -0.65 44.96
C PRO A 701 -3.28 -0.01 45.92
N GLY A 702 -4.20 -0.79 46.47
CA GLY A 702 -5.11 -0.37 47.51
C GLY A 702 -4.37 0.09 48.77
N ILE A 703 -3.46 -0.75 49.26
CA ILE A 703 -2.65 -0.45 50.47
C ILE A 703 -1.72 0.74 50.19
N ALA A 704 -1.16 0.85 48.97
CA ALA A 704 -0.33 2.03 48.61
C ALA A 704 -1.13 3.35 48.70
N ARG A 705 -2.39 3.35 48.24
CA ARG A 705 -3.32 4.52 48.38
C ARG A 705 -3.62 4.80 49.83
N ASP A 706 -3.91 3.76 50.65
CA ASP A 706 -4.25 3.93 52.06
C ASP A 706 -3.06 4.43 52.86
N LEU A 707 -1.85 4.03 52.55
CA LEU A 707 -0.61 4.56 53.14
C LEU A 707 -0.46 6.06 52.86
N VAL A 708 -0.71 6.49 51.61
CA VAL A 708 -0.69 7.92 51.25
C VAL A 708 -1.83 8.69 51.92
N ALA A 709 -3.01 8.09 52.01
CA ALA A 709 -4.15 8.66 52.75
C ALA A 709 -3.84 8.81 54.24
N LEU A 710 -3.20 7.80 54.86
CA LEU A 710 -2.74 7.85 56.26
C LEU A 710 -1.74 8.98 56.48
N PHE A 711 -0.78 9.14 55.54
CA PHE A 711 0.20 10.21 55.62
C PHE A 711 -0.50 11.62 55.57
N ARG A 712 -1.45 11.79 54.65
CA ARG A 712 -2.26 13.02 54.53
C ARG A 712 -3.09 13.25 55.79
N ALA A 713 -3.81 12.21 56.29
CA ALA A 713 -4.66 12.33 57.48
C ALA A 713 -3.87 12.75 58.72
N ARG A 714 -2.62 12.33 58.86
CA ARG A 714 -1.77 12.63 60.03
C ARG A 714 -1.11 14.04 59.96
N PHE A 715 -0.74 14.50 58.77
CA PHE A 715 0.15 15.65 58.65
C PHE A 715 -0.38 16.83 57.85
N GLN A 716 -1.40 16.61 57.00
CA GLN A 716 -2.00 17.67 56.26
C GLN A 716 -2.94 18.50 57.15
N PRO A 717 -2.87 19.84 57.13
CA PRO A 717 -3.83 20.68 57.89
C PRO A 717 -5.26 20.35 57.48
N GLY A 718 -6.11 20.04 58.46
CA GLY A 718 -7.46 19.58 58.20
C GLY A 718 -7.62 18.12 57.76
N GLY A 719 -6.58 17.29 58.01
CA GLY A 719 -6.57 15.89 57.66
C GLY A 719 -7.70 15.07 58.25
N GLY A 720 -7.90 13.85 57.73
CA GLY A 720 -8.99 12.93 58.09
C GLY A 720 -8.76 12.06 59.31
N ASP A 721 -9.57 11.00 59.43
CA ASP A 721 -9.47 10.03 60.53
C ASP A 721 -8.32 9.03 60.31
N ALA A 722 -7.17 9.30 60.93
CA ALA A 722 -5.98 8.41 60.80
C ALA A 722 -6.22 7.03 61.45
N ALA A 723 -7.11 6.93 62.47
CA ALA A 723 -7.34 5.63 63.15
C ALA A 723 -8.12 4.67 62.25
N ALA A 724 -9.16 5.13 61.55
CA ALA A 724 -9.90 4.32 60.62
C ALA A 724 -8.99 3.82 59.45
N LEU A 725 -8.05 4.65 58.97
CA LEU A 725 -7.09 4.25 57.90
C LEU A 725 -6.10 3.20 58.38
N VAL A 726 -5.67 3.29 59.68
CA VAL A 726 -4.79 2.25 60.24
C VAL A 726 -5.50 0.90 60.29
N GLU A 727 -6.77 0.87 60.73
CA GLU A 727 -7.59 -0.34 60.76
C GLU A 727 -7.85 -0.92 59.38
N ALA A 728 -8.13 -0.03 58.38
CA ALA A 728 -8.31 -0.43 56.99
C ALA A 728 -7.04 -1.08 56.42
N ILE A 729 -5.87 -0.45 56.64
CA ILE A 729 -4.58 -1.03 56.21
C ILE A 729 -4.32 -2.38 56.94
N GLU A 730 -4.58 -2.49 58.22
CA GLU A 730 -4.42 -3.78 58.94
C GLU A 730 -5.30 -4.88 58.37
N THR A 731 -6.54 -4.55 58.06
CA THR A 731 -7.48 -5.48 57.43
C THR A 731 -7.01 -5.90 56.03
N ALA A 732 -6.56 -4.97 55.23
CA ALA A 732 -6.04 -5.24 53.89
C ALA A 732 -4.77 -6.08 53.90
N LEU A 733 -3.90 -5.88 54.89
CA LEU A 733 -2.68 -6.67 55.04
C LEU A 733 -2.94 -8.17 55.32
N LEU A 734 -4.11 -8.54 55.86
CA LEU A 734 -4.49 -9.95 56.06
C LEU A 734 -4.74 -10.69 54.73
N ALA A 735 -5.00 -9.97 53.64
CA ALA A 735 -5.22 -10.54 52.32
C ALA A 735 -3.95 -10.59 51.46
N VAL A 736 -2.81 -10.08 51.93
CA VAL A 736 -1.55 -10.11 51.18
C VAL A 736 -0.94 -11.50 51.17
N GLU A 737 -0.78 -12.10 50.01
CA GLU A 737 -0.31 -13.49 49.86
C GLU A 737 1.22 -13.62 49.99
N SER A 738 1.97 -12.62 49.51
CA SER A 738 3.45 -12.61 49.53
C SER A 738 3.96 -12.21 50.91
N ILE A 739 4.80 -13.05 51.52
CA ILE A 739 5.43 -12.79 52.81
C ILE A 739 6.33 -11.55 52.78
N ASP A 740 7.03 -11.33 51.66
CA ASP A 740 7.91 -10.18 51.54
C ASP A 740 7.09 -8.90 51.31
N ASP A 741 6.01 -8.97 50.51
CA ASP A 741 5.11 -7.84 50.33
C ASP A 741 4.45 -7.45 51.68
N ASP A 742 3.93 -8.41 52.43
CA ASP A 742 3.37 -8.17 53.80
C ASP A 742 4.38 -7.48 54.71
N ARG A 743 5.62 -7.99 54.77
CA ARG A 743 6.69 -7.38 55.59
C ARG A 743 7.03 -5.96 55.19
N ILE A 744 7.14 -5.69 53.89
CA ILE A 744 7.46 -4.38 53.36
C ILE A 744 6.33 -3.39 53.69
N LEU A 745 5.08 -3.78 53.43
CA LEU A 745 3.91 -2.92 53.65
C LEU A 745 3.68 -2.62 55.14
N ARG A 746 3.89 -3.61 56.00
CA ARG A 746 3.90 -3.41 57.51
C ARG A 746 5.02 -2.47 57.94
N LEU A 747 6.18 -2.54 57.31
CA LEU A 747 7.29 -1.65 57.60
C LEU A 747 6.97 -0.20 57.18
N TYR A 748 6.41 0.03 56.00
CA TYR A 748 5.92 1.35 55.60
C TYR A 748 4.91 1.93 56.60
N ARG A 749 3.90 1.14 57.00
CA ARG A 749 2.92 1.57 58.01
C ARG A 749 3.60 1.91 59.35
N ALA A 750 4.49 1.05 59.83
CA ALA A 750 5.17 1.28 61.11
C ALA A 750 6.02 2.55 61.10
N VAL A 751 6.79 2.78 60.04
CA VAL A 751 7.64 3.97 59.92
C VAL A 751 6.79 5.25 59.76
N MET A 752 5.67 5.17 59.03
CA MET A 752 4.73 6.31 58.94
C MET A 752 4.08 6.61 60.30
N LEU A 753 3.76 5.60 61.10
CA LEU A 753 3.24 5.78 62.45
C LEU A 753 4.30 6.34 63.40
N ALA A 754 5.56 5.99 63.22
CA ALA A 754 6.70 6.53 63.98
C ALA A 754 7.04 7.98 63.59
N THR A 755 6.54 8.50 62.46
CA THR A 755 6.76 9.88 62.04
C THR A 755 6.00 10.85 62.96
N LEU A 756 6.70 11.81 63.54
CA LEU A 756 6.17 12.82 64.48
C LEU A 756 5.79 14.10 63.73
N ARG A 757 6.62 14.52 62.79
CA ARG A 757 6.43 15.78 62.01
C ARG A 757 7.05 15.67 60.61
N THR A 758 6.54 16.44 59.70
CA THR A 758 7.08 16.63 58.35
C THR A 758 6.84 18.07 57.86
N ASN A 759 7.59 18.49 56.89
CA ASN A 759 7.40 19.75 56.19
C ASN A 759 6.71 19.57 54.80
N ALA A 760 6.22 18.38 54.51
CA ALA A 760 5.62 18.02 53.19
C ALA A 760 4.46 18.95 52.76
N PHE A 761 3.76 19.54 53.72
CA PHE A 761 2.59 20.36 53.45
C PHE A 761 2.83 21.86 53.67
N LEU A 762 4.08 22.30 53.53
CA LEU A 762 4.38 23.75 53.54
C LEU A 762 3.80 24.46 52.30
N PRO A 763 3.21 25.61 52.42
CA PRO A 763 2.77 26.43 51.28
C PRO A 763 3.92 26.70 50.32
N GLY A 764 3.73 26.36 49.01
CA GLY A 764 4.78 26.47 48.00
C GLY A 764 5.71 25.26 47.87
N GLY A 765 5.53 24.24 48.70
CA GLY A 765 6.36 23.05 48.74
C GLY A 765 7.69 23.25 49.49
N PRO A 766 8.32 22.21 50.02
CA PRO A 766 9.63 22.27 50.67
C PRO A 766 10.74 22.21 49.61
N GLU A 767 11.83 22.96 49.79
CA GLU A 767 13.08 22.79 49.00
C GLU A 767 13.72 21.41 49.22
N ALA A 768 13.61 20.89 50.47
CA ALA A 768 14.01 19.55 50.83
C ALA A 768 12.94 18.93 51.73
N LEU A 769 12.51 17.68 51.49
CA LEU A 769 11.56 16.95 52.28
C LEU A 769 12.22 16.45 53.57
N ALA A 770 11.59 16.73 54.73
CA ALA A 770 12.11 16.35 56.04
C ALA A 770 11.07 15.57 56.86
N PHE A 771 11.52 14.55 57.55
CA PHE A 771 10.75 13.75 58.52
C PHE A 771 11.45 13.72 59.90
N LYS A 772 10.68 13.92 60.95
CA LYS A 772 11.10 13.70 62.32
C LYS A 772 10.46 12.43 62.87
N PHE A 773 11.28 11.47 63.32
CA PHE A 773 10.85 10.18 63.82
C PHE A 773 10.95 10.03 65.32
N ASP A 774 10.03 9.26 65.87
CA ASP A 774 10.23 8.60 67.15
C ASP A 774 11.05 7.32 66.94
N SER A 775 12.33 7.41 67.17
CA SER A 775 13.30 6.35 66.91
C SER A 775 12.98 5.05 67.64
N HIS A 776 12.35 5.10 68.82
CA HIS A 776 11.93 3.91 69.58
C HIS A 776 10.74 3.19 68.94
N ALA A 777 9.97 3.86 68.13
CA ALA A 777 8.83 3.31 67.38
C ALA A 777 9.21 2.79 65.97
N VAL A 778 10.44 3.09 65.48
CA VAL A 778 10.95 2.60 64.19
C VAL A 778 11.42 1.13 64.36
N PRO A 779 10.88 0.19 63.60
CA PRO A 779 11.30 -1.22 63.70
C PRO A 779 12.78 -1.42 63.28
N ASN A 780 13.49 -2.30 63.97
CA ASN A 780 14.82 -2.79 63.60
C ASN A 780 15.92 -1.73 63.52
N LEU A 781 15.77 -0.59 64.21
CA LEU A 781 16.79 0.45 64.25
C LEU A 781 18.07 -0.04 64.93
N PRO A 782 19.27 0.17 64.36
CA PRO A 782 20.55 -0.22 64.96
C PRO A 782 20.74 0.41 66.34
N ARG A 783 21.37 -0.34 67.25
CA ARG A 783 21.66 0.14 68.62
C ARG A 783 23.03 0.86 68.63
N PRO A 784 23.20 1.92 69.40
CA PRO A 784 22.23 2.53 70.34
C PRO A 784 21.16 3.33 69.57
N VAL A 785 19.89 3.15 69.92
CA VAL A 785 18.76 3.88 69.33
C VAL A 785 18.78 5.31 69.81
N PRO A 786 18.84 6.33 68.93
CA PRO A 786 18.79 7.76 69.30
C PRO A 786 17.38 8.11 69.84
N TYR A 787 17.33 9.17 70.66
CA TYR A 787 16.04 9.63 71.23
C TYR A 787 15.03 10.07 70.14
N ARG A 788 15.53 10.76 69.11
CA ARG A 788 14.76 11.20 67.92
C ARG A 788 15.70 11.25 66.72
N GLU A 789 15.16 11.05 65.56
CA GLU A 789 15.87 11.22 64.30
C GLU A 789 15.21 12.31 63.43
N LEU A 790 16.01 13.03 62.70
CA LEU A 790 15.62 13.93 61.65
C LEU A 790 16.26 13.43 60.36
N TRP A 791 15.45 13.11 59.40
CA TRP A 791 15.88 12.76 58.05
C TRP A 791 15.46 13.84 57.06
N VAL A 792 16.39 14.24 56.19
CA VAL A 792 16.16 15.29 55.17
C VAL A 792 16.60 14.77 53.83
#